data_015f4849b1c5972a68592d10bdbc3b28
#
_entry.id   015f4849b1c5972a68592d10bdbc3b28
#
_cell.length_a   1.000
_cell.length_b   1.000
_cell.length_c   1.000
_cell.angle_alpha   90.00
_cell.angle_beta   90.00
_cell.angle_gamma   90.00
#
_symmetry.space_group_name_H-M   'P 1'
#
loop_
_entity.id
_entity.type
_entity.pdbx_description
1 polymer ?
#
loop_
_entity_poly.entity_id
_entity_poly.type
_entity_poly.pdbx_seq_one_letter_code
_entity_poly.pdbx_strand_id
1 'polypeptide(L)'
;MSDTDASPLMRQYREIKRGYPDAVLLFRVGDFYEMFYADAQIASKLLSIALTSRDKSSTNPVPLCGVPYHAAQGYIAKLLKAGRTVALCEQVEDPKLAKGLVRREVVRLYTPGTLIDTEFLSPGESHFLAAVAFSDATAPSAKGQSVVGLACVDVSTGEFWMTEFQGAQAESQLMDELARLEPREVLHPDSNANAGSCLNRLRGPRLCAQPSAFFNPKDAAQLLQTQFGVHSLDGFGCRGLTAGIGAAGAVLRYFRETQPTASLAHLRRLQTRWSGDAMHLDSATIRNLELVQPLGAGEHRSGQDQPTVLSVLDRTATAMGSRLLRDWLVRPLLDHGAIQARLDAVGELKDRIQQRVSLRTTLRDVQDIARLSSRVTLGVAGPRELLALKQSVSALPELRSHLQPFRASLLVGVRESWDDCRDVHDAIEQAIKPDAPMSLRDGGMIREGYHAGVDELRKASTEGKGWIASLETKERERTGIDSLKVRYNQVFGYYIEITKTHLSRVPPDFIRKQTLVNAERFMTPELKELEERVTGAEIKLLSLEQELFEQLRVRLANEVPRLQAMAQSVALLDVLAGLAETAALHRYVKPLVDESSTILIREGRHPVVEQLSSDLTFVPNDTALDCEGNRLVILTGPNMAGKSTYLRQVALIVLLAQIGSFVPATEARIGLVDRIFTRVGASDNLAAGQSTFMVEMIESAHILNSATARSLILLDEIGRGTSTYDGLSIAWAIAEHIQDRRHLGARTLFATHYHEMTQLERLREGIRNYCVAVQERDGDVVFLRKIVPGGADRSYGIHVAKLAGLPPTVIARAQQVLAQLEQPDTTIEGAPISSGKEPPRASLPQPHPIIEEVKQIDLFSMTPLDALNRLADLQRRIGPTSQDDHEK
;
A
#
# COMPACT_ATOMS: atom_id res chain seq x y z
N MET A 1 -40.13 9.72 -10.64
CA MET A 1 -41.06 9.18 -9.61
C MET A 1 -41.24 10.28 -8.59
N SER A 2 -42.47 10.71 -8.36
CA SER A 2 -42.78 11.78 -7.40
C SER A 2 -42.47 11.32 -5.97
N ASP A 3 -41.90 12.21 -5.17
CA ASP A 3 -41.49 12.00 -3.76
C ASP A 3 -42.69 11.64 -2.81
N THR A 4 -43.86 11.60 -3.31
CA THR A 4 -45.12 11.44 -2.56
C THR A 4 -45.47 10.00 -2.18
N ASP A 5 -44.95 8.98 -2.88
CA ASP A 5 -45.31 7.56 -2.67
C ASP A 5 -44.33 6.75 -1.79
N ALA A 6 -43.24 7.35 -1.31
CA ALA A 6 -42.26 6.64 -0.50
C ALA A 6 -42.65 6.63 0.98
N SER A 7 -42.42 5.47 1.65
CA SER A 7 -42.60 5.38 3.13
C SER A 7 -41.68 6.40 3.82
N PRO A 8 -42.03 6.84 5.06
CA PRO A 8 -41.22 7.81 5.82
C PRO A 8 -39.74 7.39 5.95
N LEU A 9 -39.48 6.08 6.13
CA LEU A 9 -38.12 5.52 6.20
C LEU A 9 -37.34 5.70 4.88
N MET A 10 -38.01 5.46 3.74
CA MET A 10 -37.37 5.60 2.41
C MET A 10 -37.14 7.07 2.03
N ARG A 11 -37.96 7.99 2.53
CA ARG A 11 -37.70 9.44 2.40
C ARG A 11 -36.46 9.84 3.17
N GLN A 12 -36.29 9.41 4.42
CA GLN A 12 -35.12 9.66 5.24
C GLN A 12 -33.85 9.04 4.59
N TYR A 13 -33.94 7.80 4.07
CA TYR A 13 -32.82 7.17 3.34
C TYR A 13 -32.39 8.01 2.13
N ARG A 14 -33.33 8.45 1.29
CA ARG A 14 -33.01 9.24 0.09
C ARG A 14 -32.42 10.60 0.44
N GLU A 15 -32.92 11.25 1.48
CA GLU A 15 -32.40 12.54 1.96
C GLU A 15 -30.95 12.42 2.39
N ILE A 16 -30.63 11.42 3.21
CA ILE A 16 -29.26 11.14 3.65
C ILE A 16 -28.38 10.75 2.46
N LYS A 17 -28.86 9.88 1.56
CA LYS A 17 -28.11 9.45 0.38
C LYS A 17 -27.75 10.59 -0.58
N ARG A 18 -28.55 11.64 -0.68
CA ARG A 18 -28.22 12.84 -1.47
C ARG A 18 -26.96 13.56 -0.99
N GLY A 19 -26.66 13.50 0.31
CA GLY A 19 -25.43 14.04 0.88
C GLY A 19 -24.19 13.16 0.59
N TYR A 20 -24.39 11.88 0.24
CA TYR A 20 -23.30 10.90 0.03
C TYR A 20 -23.56 10.07 -1.24
N PRO A 21 -23.60 10.69 -2.44
CA PRO A 21 -24.04 10.03 -3.67
C PRO A 21 -23.16 8.84 -4.06
N ASP A 22 -21.83 8.96 -3.86
CA ASP A 22 -20.82 7.96 -4.25
C ASP A 22 -20.54 6.89 -3.20
N ALA A 23 -21.06 7.06 -1.96
CA ALA A 23 -20.82 6.11 -0.88
C ALA A 23 -21.93 5.06 -0.79
N VAL A 24 -21.60 3.81 -0.54
CA VAL A 24 -22.57 2.77 -0.16
C VAL A 24 -23.11 3.10 1.23
N LEU A 25 -24.41 3.40 1.33
CA LEU A 25 -25.04 3.80 2.59
C LEU A 25 -25.49 2.57 3.38
N LEU A 26 -24.80 2.29 4.49
CA LEU A 26 -25.21 1.30 5.48
C LEU A 26 -26.19 1.96 6.46
N PHE A 27 -27.49 1.74 6.26
CA PHE A 27 -28.56 2.41 6.96
C PHE A 27 -29.11 1.54 8.09
N ARG A 28 -29.00 1.97 9.34
CA ARG A 28 -29.40 1.20 10.51
C ARG A 28 -30.91 0.99 10.57
N VAL A 29 -31.35 -0.27 10.55
CA VAL A 29 -32.76 -0.67 10.74
C VAL A 29 -32.81 -1.85 11.72
N GLY A 30 -33.16 -1.57 12.98
CA GLY A 30 -33.11 -2.58 14.05
C GLY A 30 -31.70 -3.16 14.23
N ASP A 31 -31.56 -4.49 14.09
CA ASP A 31 -30.31 -5.21 14.26
C ASP A 31 -29.50 -5.37 12.95
N PHE A 32 -29.93 -4.70 11.88
CA PHE A 32 -29.28 -4.76 10.58
C PHE A 32 -28.84 -3.38 10.11
N TYR A 33 -27.78 -3.37 9.27
CA TYR A 33 -27.54 -2.31 8.31
C TYR A 33 -28.11 -2.72 6.97
N GLU A 34 -29.12 -2.00 6.51
CA GLU A 34 -29.79 -2.24 5.25
C GLU A 34 -29.27 -1.27 4.17
N MET A 35 -29.09 -1.77 2.97
CA MET A 35 -28.74 -1.02 1.78
C MET A 35 -29.89 -1.12 0.79
N PHE A 36 -30.20 -0.02 0.10
CA PHE A 36 -31.35 0.06 -0.80
C PHE A 36 -30.94 0.53 -2.21
N TYR A 37 -31.77 0.28 -3.19
CA TYR A 37 -31.62 0.71 -4.59
C TYR A 37 -30.29 0.25 -5.21
N ALA A 38 -29.52 1.20 -5.82
CA ALA A 38 -28.23 0.94 -6.44
C ALA A 38 -27.20 0.41 -5.44
N ASP A 39 -27.22 0.91 -4.20
CA ASP A 39 -26.31 0.45 -3.14
C ASP A 39 -26.52 -1.04 -2.83
N ALA A 40 -27.79 -1.51 -2.80
CA ALA A 40 -28.08 -2.92 -2.61
C ALA A 40 -27.56 -3.80 -3.74
N GLN A 41 -27.69 -3.35 -4.98
CA GLN A 41 -27.21 -4.08 -6.15
C GLN A 41 -25.67 -4.18 -6.18
N ILE A 42 -24.97 -3.10 -5.82
CA ILE A 42 -23.51 -3.06 -5.72
C ILE A 42 -23.04 -3.95 -4.58
N ALA A 43 -23.60 -3.74 -3.39
CA ALA A 43 -23.20 -4.47 -2.19
C ALA A 43 -23.49 -5.97 -2.29
N SER A 44 -24.66 -6.38 -2.81
CA SER A 44 -25.01 -7.78 -3.00
C SER A 44 -23.98 -8.53 -3.85
N LYS A 45 -23.49 -7.92 -4.94
CA LYS A 45 -22.46 -8.50 -5.82
C LYS A 45 -21.10 -8.57 -5.13
N LEU A 46 -20.66 -7.47 -4.51
CA LEU A 46 -19.32 -7.39 -3.91
C LEU A 46 -19.19 -8.22 -2.63
N LEU A 47 -20.27 -8.30 -1.85
CA LEU A 47 -20.28 -9.02 -0.57
C LEU A 47 -20.74 -10.47 -0.70
N SER A 48 -21.25 -10.89 -1.88
CA SER A 48 -21.85 -12.22 -2.11
C SER A 48 -22.99 -12.50 -1.12
N ILE A 49 -23.86 -11.50 -0.88
CA ILE A 49 -25.06 -11.62 -0.03
C ILE A 49 -26.32 -11.58 -0.86
N ALA A 50 -27.40 -12.15 -0.33
CA ALA A 50 -28.68 -12.24 -1.03
C ALA A 50 -29.27 -10.85 -1.31
N LEU A 51 -29.63 -10.60 -2.56
CA LEU A 51 -30.41 -9.45 -2.96
C LEU A 51 -31.89 -9.83 -2.82
N THR A 52 -32.62 -9.07 -2.04
CA THR A 52 -34.07 -9.22 -1.85
C THR A 52 -34.79 -7.94 -2.24
N SER A 53 -36.04 -7.85 -1.99
CA SER A 53 -36.85 -6.64 -2.21
C SER A 53 -37.76 -6.37 -1.05
N ARG A 54 -37.91 -5.08 -0.74
CA ARG A 54 -38.95 -4.58 0.15
C ARG A 54 -40.21 -4.41 -0.67
N ASP A 55 -41.34 -4.80 -0.09
CA ASP A 55 -42.67 -4.73 -0.72
C ASP A 55 -42.75 -5.57 -2.02
N LYS A 56 -42.64 -6.90 -1.87
CA LYS A 56 -42.71 -7.88 -2.97
C LYS A 56 -44.03 -7.81 -3.78
N SER A 57 -45.06 -7.21 -3.20
CA SER A 57 -46.38 -7.02 -3.82
C SER A 57 -46.52 -5.71 -4.62
N SER A 58 -45.53 -4.83 -4.57
CA SER A 58 -45.53 -3.56 -5.30
C SER A 58 -45.18 -3.77 -6.78
N THR A 59 -45.76 -2.97 -7.68
CA THR A 59 -45.38 -2.92 -9.11
C THR A 59 -43.92 -2.53 -9.33
N ASN A 60 -43.25 -1.95 -8.34
CA ASN A 60 -41.83 -1.54 -8.43
C ASN A 60 -41.10 -1.85 -7.08
N PRO A 61 -40.74 -3.11 -6.83
CA PRO A 61 -40.11 -3.52 -5.58
C PRO A 61 -38.75 -2.86 -5.41
N VAL A 62 -38.48 -2.29 -4.21
CA VAL A 62 -37.21 -1.65 -3.89
C VAL A 62 -36.17 -2.71 -3.61
N PRO A 63 -35.06 -2.78 -4.39
CA PRO A 63 -33.94 -3.70 -4.10
C PRO A 63 -33.39 -3.45 -2.71
N LEU A 64 -33.14 -4.53 -1.95
CA LEU A 64 -32.68 -4.51 -0.57
C LEU A 64 -31.67 -5.62 -0.35
N CYS A 65 -30.57 -5.33 0.31
CA CYS A 65 -29.75 -6.31 1.00
C CYS A 65 -29.34 -5.77 2.37
N GLY A 66 -28.95 -6.64 3.30
CA GLY A 66 -28.59 -6.22 4.65
C GLY A 66 -27.58 -7.13 5.30
N VAL A 67 -26.85 -6.57 6.26
CA VAL A 67 -25.86 -7.26 7.07
C VAL A 67 -26.14 -7.04 8.54
N PRO A 68 -25.94 -8.04 9.44
CA PRO A 68 -26.09 -7.87 10.87
C PRO A 68 -25.11 -6.79 11.38
N TYR A 69 -25.62 -5.89 12.26
CA TYR A 69 -24.79 -4.76 12.72
C TYR A 69 -23.51 -5.19 13.44
N HIS A 70 -23.56 -6.29 14.20
CA HIS A 70 -22.40 -6.81 14.93
C HIS A 70 -21.33 -7.43 14.01
N ALA A 71 -21.69 -7.78 12.78
CA ALA A 71 -20.75 -8.32 11.77
C ALA A 71 -20.38 -7.29 10.68
N ALA A 72 -20.85 -6.05 10.77
CA ALA A 72 -20.71 -5.03 9.73
C ALA A 72 -19.26 -4.75 9.35
N GLN A 73 -18.33 -4.79 10.28
CA GLN A 73 -16.91 -4.49 10.04
C GLN A 73 -16.31 -5.35 8.93
N GLY A 74 -16.53 -6.68 8.96
CA GLY A 74 -16.02 -7.59 7.92
C GLY A 74 -16.60 -7.28 6.52
N TYR A 75 -17.82 -6.80 6.44
CA TYR A 75 -18.45 -6.40 5.19
C TYR A 75 -17.97 -5.02 4.70
N ILE A 76 -17.77 -4.06 5.62
CA ILE A 76 -17.17 -2.76 5.32
C ILE A 76 -15.76 -2.98 4.72
N ALA A 77 -14.94 -3.83 5.33
CA ALA A 77 -13.61 -4.16 4.81
C ALA A 77 -13.62 -4.65 3.35
N LYS A 78 -14.58 -5.52 3.00
CA LYS A 78 -14.71 -6.03 1.62
C LYS A 78 -15.10 -4.92 0.64
N LEU A 79 -16.01 -4.01 1.03
CA LEU A 79 -16.41 -2.86 0.19
C LEU A 79 -15.23 -1.90 -0.03
N LEU A 80 -14.44 -1.62 1.02
CA LEU A 80 -13.26 -0.75 0.95
C LEU A 80 -12.15 -1.36 0.09
N LYS A 81 -11.90 -2.68 0.20
CA LYS A 81 -10.97 -3.39 -0.69
C LYS A 81 -11.40 -3.33 -2.16
N ALA A 82 -12.71 -3.28 -2.42
CA ALA A 82 -13.26 -3.08 -3.76
C ALA A 82 -13.27 -1.60 -4.20
N GLY A 83 -12.56 -0.71 -3.48
CA GLY A 83 -12.44 0.72 -3.81
C GLY A 83 -13.71 1.54 -3.56
N ARG A 84 -14.68 1.02 -2.75
CA ARG A 84 -15.94 1.72 -2.45
C ARG A 84 -15.85 2.48 -1.15
N THR A 85 -16.42 3.68 -1.12
CA THR A 85 -16.67 4.44 0.11
C THR A 85 -17.92 3.93 0.81
N VAL A 86 -17.94 3.92 2.13
CA VAL A 86 -19.06 3.42 2.93
C VAL A 86 -19.49 4.49 3.94
N ALA A 87 -20.75 4.93 3.86
CA ALA A 87 -21.36 5.83 4.84
C ALA A 87 -22.10 5.01 5.89
N LEU A 88 -21.66 5.08 7.14
CA LEU A 88 -22.28 4.40 8.27
C LEU A 88 -23.34 5.31 8.90
N CYS A 89 -24.60 4.93 8.78
CA CYS A 89 -25.74 5.70 9.27
C CYS A 89 -26.35 5.01 10.48
N GLU A 90 -26.27 5.68 11.63
CA GLU A 90 -26.78 5.19 12.92
C GLU A 90 -28.03 5.91 13.38
N GLN A 91 -28.77 5.27 14.28
CA GLN A 91 -29.87 5.86 15.02
C GLN A 91 -29.29 6.75 16.12
N VAL A 92 -29.53 8.06 16.03
CA VAL A 92 -29.00 9.05 16.99
C VAL A 92 -30.02 9.42 18.09
N GLU A 93 -31.20 8.80 18.06
CA GLU A 93 -32.29 8.99 19.01
C GLU A 93 -32.70 7.64 19.62
N ASP A 94 -33.03 7.63 20.93
CA ASP A 94 -33.47 6.41 21.58
C ASP A 94 -34.84 5.97 20.99
N PRO A 95 -34.96 4.75 20.43
CA PRO A 95 -36.21 4.26 19.87
C PRO A 95 -37.38 4.24 20.84
N LYS A 96 -37.12 4.16 22.14
CA LYS A 96 -38.17 4.16 23.19
C LYS A 96 -38.71 5.55 23.47
N LEU A 97 -37.98 6.62 23.16
CA LEU A 97 -38.34 8.02 23.41
C LEU A 97 -38.83 8.73 22.13
N ALA A 98 -38.61 8.14 20.97
CA ALA A 98 -38.94 8.73 19.68
C ALA A 98 -40.45 8.80 19.47
N LYS A 99 -40.99 10.00 19.23
CA LYS A 99 -42.41 10.24 18.83
C LYS A 99 -42.55 10.10 17.31
N GLY A 100 -42.30 8.89 16.76
CA GLY A 100 -42.39 8.65 15.31
C GLY A 100 -41.21 7.86 14.76
N LEU A 101 -40.73 8.26 13.54
CA LEU A 101 -39.56 7.62 12.93
C LEU A 101 -38.27 8.09 13.64
N VAL A 102 -37.51 7.14 14.16
CA VAL A 102 -36.21 7.41 14.80
C VAL A 102 -35.29 8.18 13.86
N ARG A 103 -34.67 9.26 14.34
CA ARG A 103 -33.73 10.07 13.59
C ARG A 103 -32.42 9.29 13.35
N ARG A 104 -31.90 9.40 12.14
CA ARG A 104 -30.66 8.75 11.72
C ARG A 104 -29.73 9.77 11.07
N GLU A 105 -28.45 9.62 11.33
CA GLU A 105 -27.40 10.46 10.77
C GLU A 105 -26.19 9.61 10.38
N VAL A 106 -25.41 10.09 9.39
CA VAL A 106 -24.12 9.48 9.06
C VAL A 106 -23.13 9.88 10.15
N VAL A 107 -22.73 8.89 10.95
CA VAL A 107 -21.79 9.08 12.05
C VAL A 107 -20.36 8.94 11.59
N ARG A 108 -20.13 8.23 10.46
CA ARG A 108 -18.79 7.99 9.92
C ARG A 108 -18.83 7.69 8.43
N LEU A 109 -17.88 8.29 7.72
CA LEU A 109 -17.62 7.97 6.33
C LEU A 109 -16.28 7.20 6.24
N TYR A 110 -16.35 5.94 5.85
CA TYR A 110 -15.17 5.13 5.60
C TYR A 110 -14.72 5.34 4.15
N THR A 111 -13.49 5.80 3.98
CA THR A 111 -12.84 5.88 2.67
C THR A 111 -11.56 5.04 2.66
N PRO A 112 -11.07 4.61 1.50
CA PRO A 112 -9.84 3.82 1.45
C PRO A 112 -8.63 4.47 2.14
N GLY A 113 -8.53 5.80 2.15
CA GLY A 113 -7.41 6.56 2.72
C GLY A 113 -7.57 6.97 4.19
N THR A 114 -8.79 6.86 4.78
CA THR A 114 -9.07 7.35 6.16
C THR A 114 -9.33 6.23 7.15
N LEU A 115 -8.86 5.01 6.88
CA LEU A 115 -9.02 3.85 7.75
C LEU A 115 -8.15 3.96 9.01
N ILE A 116 -8.77 3.69 10.16
CA ILE A 116 -8.13 3.68 11.49
C ILE A 116 -8.37 2.37 12.25
N ASP A 117 -9.25 1.52 11.76
CA ASP A 117 -9.56 0.23 12.40
C ASP A 117 -8.49 -0.80 12.03
N THR A 118 -7.79 -1.31 13.04
CA THR A 118 -6.64 -2.20 12.88
C THR A 118 -6.96 -3.50 12.13
N GLU A 119 -8.21 -3.95 12.20
CA GLU A 119 -8.70 -5.13 11.48
C GLU A 119 -8.63 -4.99 9.94
N PHE A 120 -8.61 -3.74 9.42
CA PHE A 120 -8.58 -3.45 7.99
C PHE A 120 -7.19 -3.11 7.48
N LEU A 121 -6.23 -2.94 8.39
CA LEU A 121 -4.88 -2.48 8.10
C LEU A 121 -3.90 -3.64 8.11
N SER A 122 -3.09 -3.78 7.04
CA SER A 122 -1.94 -4.67 7.06
C SER A 122 -0.92 -4.19 8.11
N PRO A 123 -0.42 -5.07 9.00
CA PRO A 123 0.48 -4.64 10.07
C PRO A 123 1.77 -3.97 9.57
N GLY A 124 2.43 -4.58 8.57
CA GLY A 124 3.72 -4.14 8.00
C GLY A 124 3.62 -3.08 6.90
N GLU A 125 2.41 -2.53 6.61
CA GLU A 125 2.20 -1.52 5.57
C GLU A 125 1.69 -0.21 6.15
N SER A 126 2.17 0.92 5.61
CA SER A 126 1.60 2.24 5.86
C SER A 126 0.32 2.43 5.06
N HIS A 127 -0.59 3.23 5.56
CA HIS A 127 -1.91 3.44 4.96
C HIS A 127 -2.12 4.91 4.60
N PHE A 128 -1.52 5.33 3.47
CA PHE A 128 -1.48 6.73 3.11
C PHE A 128 -2.76 7.22 2.42
N LEU A 129 -3.25 8.38 2.89
CA LEU A 129 -4.05 9.33 2.16
C LEU A 129 -3.12 10.40 1.60
N ALA A 130 -3.14 10.63 0.29
CA ALA A 130 -2.35 11.64 -0.37
C ALA A 130 -3.23 12.79 -0.90
N ALA A 131 -2.68 13.98 -1.01
CA ALA A 131 -3.28 15.11 -1.74
C ALA A 131 -2.25 15.75 -2.65
N VAL A 132 -2.68 16.14 -3.84
CA VAL A 132 -1.85 16.79 -4.86
C VAL A 132 -2.42 18.17 -5.19
N ALA A 133 -1.59 19.18 -5.10
CA ALA A 133 -1.95 20.55 -5.45
C ALA A 133 -1.04 21.07 -6.57
N PHE A 134 -1.63 21.75 -7.54
CA PHE A 134 -0.91 22.39 -8.64
C PHE A 134 -0.93 23.90 -8.45
N SER A 135 0.24 24.57 -8.60
CA SER A 135 0.23 26.03 -8.60
C SER A 135 -0.29 26.54 -9.94
N ASP A 136 -1.14 27.57 -9.90
CA ASP A 136 -1.56 28.25 -11.12
C ASP A 136 -0.35 28.88 -11.81
N ALA A 137 -0.20 28.59 -13.10
CA ALA A 137 0.86 29.14 -13.96
C ALA A 137 0.79 30.70 -14.07
N THR A 138 -0.25 31.32 -13.52
CA THR A 138 -0.49 32.75 -13.51
C THR A 138 0.08 33.47 -12.27
N ALA A 139 0.63 32.77 -11.29
CA ALA A 139 1.22 33.38 -10.12
C ALA A 139 2.52 34.15 -10.49
N PRO A 140 2.72 35.41 -10.02
CA PRO A 140 3.86 36.23 -10.40
C PRO A 140 5.24 35.70 -10.02
N SER A 141 5.31 34.67 -9.21
CA SER A 141 6.54 33.97 -8.80
C SER A 141 6.97 32.83 -9.72
N ALA A 142 6.08 32.34 -10.56
CA ALA A 142 6.37 31.20 -11.46
C ALA A 142 6.84 31.74 -12.81
N LYS A 143 8.14 31.81 -13.03
CA LYS A 143 8.76 32.03 -14.36
C LYS A 143 8.40 30.91 -15.34
N GLY A 144 7.12 30.58 -15.54
CA GLY A 144 6.65 29.52 -16.44
C GLY A 144 7.03 28.09 -15.99
N GLN A 145 7.45 27.90 -14.75
CA GLN A 145 7.80 26.57 -14.23
C GLN A 145 6.59 25.92 -13.53
N SER A 146 6.31 24.67 -13.88
CA SER A 146 5.31 23.84 -13.20
C SER A 146 5.76 23.59 -11.75
N VAL A 147 4.86 23.85 -10.79
CA VAL A 147 5.09 23.55 -9.37
C VAL A 147 3.96 22.66 -8.88
N VAL A 148 4.32 21.52 -8.30
CA VAL A 148 3.36 20.51 -7.82
C VAL A 148 3.68 20.18 -6.36
N GLY A 149 2.70 20.37 -5.48
CA GLY A 149 2.77 19.99 -4.08
C GLY A 149 2.15 18.62 -3.84
N LEU A 150 2.78 17.82 -3.00
CA LEU A 150 2.27 16.54 -2.51
C LEU A 150 2.28 16.56 -0.99
N ALA A 151 1.19 16.13 -0.37
CA ALA A 151 1.13 15.86 1.06
C ALA A 151 0.55 14.46 1.31
N CYS A 152 1.08 13.77 2.30
CA CYS A 152 0.66 12.44 2.67
C CYS A 152 0.46 12.32 4.18
N VAL A 153 -0.59 11.62 4.59
CA VAL A 153 -0.85 11.27 5.98
C VAL A 153 -1.19 9.79 6.13
N ASP A 154 -0.61 9.15 7.12
CA ASP A 154 -1.13 7.89 7.67
C ASP A 154 -1.78 8.22 9.02
N VAL A 155 -3.11 8.33 9.01
CA VAL A 155 -3.88 8.69 10.20
C VAL A 155 -3.78 7.63 11.30
N SER A 156 -3.55 6.37 10.90
CA SER A 156 -3.44 5.26 11.86
C SER A 156 -2.15 5.33 12.70
N THR A 157 -1.10 5.97 12.20
CA THR A 157 0.20 6.11 12.89
C THR A 157 0.51 7.53 13.33
N GLY A 158 -0.16 8.53 12.73
CA GLY A 158 0.11 9.95 12.95
C GLY A 158 1.27 10.49 12.10
N GLU A 159 1.77 9.71 11.12
CA GLU A 159 2.77 10.18 10.16
C GLU A 159 2.14 11.21 9.21
N PHE A 160 2.70 12.43 9.15
CA PHE A 160 2.23 13.50 8.28
C PHE A 160 3.40 14.27 7.70
N TRP A 161 3.50 14.30 6.37
CA TRP A 161 4.59 14.99 5.67
C TRP A 161 4.13 15.58 4.35
N MET A 162 4.94 16.52 3.83
CA MET A 162 4.73 17.13 2.53
C MET A 162 6.04 17.33 1.78
N THR A 163 5.92 17.49 0.46
CA THR A 163 7.00 17.88 -0.45
C THR A 163 6.47 18.75 -1.58
N GLU A 164 7.38 19.38 -2.33
CA GLU A 164 7.04 20.19 -3.51
C GLU A 164 8.07 19.92 -4.62
N PHE A 165 7.57 19.67 -5.80
CA PHE A 165 8.37 19.44 -7.00
C PHE A 165 8.28 20.66 -7.91
N GLN A 166 9.42 21.07 -8.51
CA GLN A 166 9.50 22.27 -9.34
C GLN A 166 10.22 22.00 -10.66
N GLY A 167 9.81 22.70 -11.72
CA GLY A 167 10.43 22.62 -13.04
C GLY A 167 9.76 21.65 -14.00
N ALA A 168 10.39 21.41 -15.15
CA ALA A 168 9.82 20.61 -16.26
C ALA A 168 9.56 19.13 -15.89
N GLN A 169 10.25 18.60 -14.88
CA GLN A 169 10.11 17.20 -14.44
C GLN A 169 9.19 17.05 -13.21
N ALA A 170 8.55 18.11 -12.73
CA ALA A 170 7.75 18.10 -11.50
C ALA A 170 6.64 17.03 -11.52
N GLU A 171 5.94 16.88 -12.65
CA GLU A 171 4.88 15.86 -12.80
C GLU A 171 5.44 14.43 -12.81
N SER A 172 6.60 14.20 -13.45
CA SER A 172 7.26 12.88 -13.44
C SER A 172 7.69 12.49 -12.03
N GLN A 173 8.31 13.42 -11.30
CA GLN A 173 8.73 13.21 -9.92
C GLN A 173 7.54 12.94 -8.98
N LEU A 174 6.43 13.64 -9.20
CA LEU A 174 5.18 13.34 -8.48
C LEU A 174 4.72 11.90 -8.75
N MET A 175 4.72 11.48 -10.00
CA MET A 175 4.26 10.13 -10.38
C MET A 175 5.15 9.04 -9.78
N ASP A 176 6.47 9.23 -9.76
CA ASP A 176 7.43 8.32 -9.13
C ASP A 176 7.19 8.25 -7.61
N GLU A 177 6.97 9.40 -6.97
CA GLU A 177 6.68 9.44 -5.53
C GLU A 177 5.35 8.75 -5.18
N LEU A 178 4.29 8.99 -5.95
CA LEU A 178 3.00 8.32 -5.75
C LEU A 178 3.08 6.81 -6.01
N ALA A 179 3.83 6.39 -7.02
CA ALA A 179 4.05 4.97 -7.31
C ALA A 179 4.86 4.28 -6.20
N ARG A 180 5.83 4.99 -5.58
CA ARG A 180 6.62 4.50 -4.45
C ARG A 180 5.80 4.35 -3.17
N LEU A 181 4.90 5.30 -2.90
CA LEU A 181 4.09 5.36 -1.68
C LEU A 181 2.89 4.42 -1.72
N GLU A 182 2.39 4.09 -2.91
CA GLU A 182 1.17 3.31 -3.11
C GLU A 182 0.00 3.81 -2.24
N PRO A 183 -0.36 5.12 -2.27
CA PRO A 183 -1.42 5.64 -1.44
C PRO A 183 -2.74 4.94 -1.78
N ARG A 184 -3.60 4.77 -0.78
CA ARG A 184 -4.92 4.13 -0.98
C ARG A 184 -5.93 5.09 -1.60
N GLU A 185 -5.73 6.39 -1.38
CA GLU A 185 -6.59 7.45 -1.90
C GLU A 185 -5.76 8.69 -2.22
N VAL A 186 -6.07 9.38 -3.33
CA VAL A 186 -5.41 10.61 -3.78
C VAL A 186 -6.44 11.69 -4.01
N LEU A 187 -6.33 12.77 -3.25
CA LEU A 187 -7.15 13.97 -3.41
C LEU A 187 -6.55 14.90 -4.47
N HIS A 188 -7.37 15.49 -5.31
CA HIS A 188 -6.93 16.47 -6.31
C HIS A 188 -8.00 17.55 -6.53
N PRO A 189 -7.64 18.74 -7.01
CA PRO A 189 -8.61 19.79 -7.34
C PRO A 189 -9.55 19.39 -8.47
N ASP A 190 -10.83 19.75 -8.35
CA ASP A 190 -11.88 19.48 -9.35
C ASP A 190 -11.74 20.31 -10.64
N SER A 191 -11.12 21.52 -10.55
CA SER A 191 -11.02 22.48 -11.66
C SER A 191 -9.82 22.27 -12.57
N ASN A 192 -8.89 21.36 -12.27
CA ASN A 192 -7.64 21.21 -12.99
C ASN A 192 -7.67 20.01 -13.96
N ALA A 193 -7.97 20.27 -15.25
CA ALA A 193 -8.00 19.24 -16.30
C ALA A 193 -6.64 18.51 -16.46
N ASN A 194 -5.51 19.21 -16.22
CA ASN A 194 -4.17 18.62 -16.28
C ASN A 194 -3.91 17.65 -15.12
N ALA A 195 -4.43 17.94 -13.91
CA ALA A 195 -4.34 17.05 -12.76
C ALA A 195 -4.97 15.69 -13.07
N GLY A 196 -6.15 15.69 -13.68
CA GLY A 196 -6.84 14.44 -14.07
C GLY A 196 -6.03 13.61 -15.08
N SER A 197 -5.33 14.24 -16.03
CA SER A 197 -4.63 13.53 -17.09
C SER A 197 -3.39 12.76 -16.61
N CYS A 198 -2.58 13.32 -15.71
CA CYS A 198 -1.41 12.61 -15.17
C CYS A 198 -1.82 11.56 -14.13
N LEU A 199 -2.73 11.89 -13.21
CA LEU A 199 -3.16 10.98 -12.15
C LEU A 199 -3.94 9.77 -12.65
N ASN A 200 -4.65 9.87 -13.78
CA ASN A 200 -5.36 8.74 -14.42
C ASN A 200 -4.41 7.61 -14.88
N ARG A 201 -3.10 7.85 -14.93
CA ARG A 201 -2.08 6.82 -15.20
C ARG A 201 -1.78 5.97 -13.97
N LEU A 202 -2.15 6.41 -12.76
CA LEU A 202 -1.98 5.63 -11.53
C LEU A 202 -2.95 4.46 -11.53
N ARG A 203 -2.41 3.27 -11.24
CA ARG A 203 -3.21 2.07 -11.00
C ARG A 203 -3.22 1.80 -9.49
N GLY A 204 -4.40 1.56 -8.95
CA GLY A 204 -4.56 1.15 -7.54
C GLY A 204 -5.23 2.18 -6.64
N PRO A 205 -4.74 3.44 -6.50
CA PRO A 205 -5.37 4.39 -5.60
C PRO A 205 -6.73 4.88 -6.12
N ARG A 206 -7.65 5.16 -5.21
CA ARG A 206 -8.87 5.89 -5.53
C ARG A 206 -8.55 7.36 -5.75
N LEU A 207 -8.88 7.89 -6.92
CA LEU A 207 -8.81 9.33 -7.18
C LEU A 207 -10.09 10.01 -6.69
N CYS A 208 -9.94 11.08 -5.91
CA CYS A 208 -11.04 11.81 -5.30
C CYS A 208 -10.91 13.31 -5.60
N ALA A 209 -11.77 13.80 -6.51
CA ALA A 209 -11.84 15.22 -6.81
C ALA A 209 -12.43 15.98 -5.61
N GLN A 210 -11.80 17.08 -5.24
CA GLN A 210 -12.21 17.97 -4.15
C GLN A 210 -12.30 19.40 -4.64
N PRO A 211 -13.18 20.23 -4.05
CA PRO A 211 -13.29 21.64 -4.41
C PRO A 211 -11.92 22.33 -4.37
N SER A 212 -11.61 23.11 -5.39
CA SER A 212 -10.31 23.81 -5.50
C SER A 212 -10.01 24.73 -4.30
N ALA A 213 -11.03 25.18 -3.59
CA ALA A 213 -10.89 25.93 -2.35
C ALA A 213 -10.20 25.13 -1.22
N PHE A 214 -10.23 23.78 -1.26
CA PHE A 214 -9.53 22.93 -0.29
C PHE A 214 -8.01 23.12 -0.35
N PHE A 215 -7.51 23.43 -1.54
CA PHE A 215 -6.08 23.54 -1.84
C PHE A 215 -5.56 24.98 -1.77
N ASN A 216 -6.39 25.95 -1.32
CA ASN A 216 -5.96 27.33 -1.16
C ASN A 216 -4.83 27.43 -0.13
N PRO A 217 -3.63 27.91 -0.50
CA PRO A 217 -2.47 27.91 0.40
C PRO A 217 -2.64 28.78 1.64
N LYS A 218 -3.40 29.88 1.55
CA LYS A 218 -3.61 30.81 2.69
C LYS A 218 -4.51 30.17 3.74
N ASP A 219 -5.64 29.60 3.31
CA ASP A 219 -6.59 28.92 4.20
C ASP A 219 -5.97 27.64 4.78
N ALA A 220 -5.19 26.93 3.98
CA ALA A 220 -4.42 25.76 4.39
C ALA A 220 -3.39 26.10 5.46
N ALA A 221 -2.64 27.19 5.29
CA ALA A 221 -1.67 27.64 6.28
C ALA A 221 -2.32 27.96 7.63
N GLN A 222 -3.45 28.67 7.62
CA GLN A 222 -4.19 29.00 8.84
C GLN A 222 -4.75 27.72 9.53
N LEU A 223 -5.26 26.77 8.73
CA LEU A 223 -5.76 25.49 9.23
C LEU A 223 -4.65 24.68 9.91
N LEU A 224 -3.47 24.59 9.27
CA LEU A 224 -2.29 23.91 9.80
C LEU A 224 -1.73 24.58 11.06
N GLN A 225 -1.65 25.94 11.07
CA GLN A 225 -1.25 26.69 12.26
C GLN A 225 -2.17 26.43 13.45
N THR A 226 -3.46 26.39 13.22
CA THR A 226 -4.47 26.07 14.25
C THR A 226 -4.31 24.62 14.72
N GLN A 227 -4.08 23.68 13.79
CA GLN A 227 -3.90 22.26 14.10
C GLN A 227 -2.69 22.01 14.99
N PHE A 228 -1.57 22.68 14.69
CA PHE A 228 -0.31 22.49 15.41
C PHE A 228 -0.11 23.46 16.60
N GLY A 229 -1.01 24.44 16.78
CA GLY A 229 -0.92 25.43 17.84
C GLY A 229 0.28 26.37 17.67
N VAL A 230 0.64 26.71 16.43
CA VAL A 230 1.81 27.56 16.11
C VAL A 230 1.43 28.83 15.36
N HIS A 231 2.23 29.88 15.51
CA HIS A 231 2.02 31.14 14.80
C HIS A 231 2.59 31.15 13.37
N SER A 232 3.62 30.33 13.10
CA SER A 232 4.25 30.18 11.78
C SER A 232 4.55 28.73 11.49
N LEU A 233 4.48 28.35 10.21
CA LEU A 233 4.87 27.02 9.72
C LEU A 233 6.37 26.93 9.38
N ASP A 234 7.13 28.01 9.47
CA ASP A 234 8.55 28.05 9.08
C ASP A 234 9.41 27.05 9.85
N GLY A 235 9.05 26.78 11.14
CA GLY A 235 9.71 25.79 11.97
C GLY A 235 9.60 24.33 11.49
N PHE A 236 8.66 24.05 10.58
CA PHE A 236 8.51 22.76 9.93
C PHE A 236 9.31 22.64 8.60
N GLY A 237 10.08 23.67 8.22
CA GLY A 237 10.89 23.69 7.01
C GLY A 237 10.10 23.94 5.72
N CYS A 238 8.83 24.35 5.80
CA CYS A 238 7.95 24.51 4.65
C CYS A 238 7.84 25.97 4.13
N ARG A 239 8.80 26.83 4.47
CA ARG A 239 8.81 28.23 4.03
C ARG A 239 8.85 28.34 2.51
N GLY A 240 7.84 28.99 1.94
CA GLY A 240 7.74 29.21 0.50
C GLY A 240 7.13 28.04 -0.31
N LEU A 241 6.84 26.91 0.31
CA LEU A 241 6.25 25.73 -0.35
C LEU A 241 4.72 25.85 -0.41
N THR A 242 4.22 26.75 -1.26
CA THR A 242 2.78 27.09 -1.30
C THR A 242 1.90 25.95 -1.77
N ALA A 243 2.32 25.20 -2.79
CA ALA A 243 1.57 24.05 -3.31
C ALA A 243 1.58 22.88 -2.29
N GLY A 244 2.73 22.62 -1.64
CA GLY A 244 2.82 21.61 -0.57
C GLY A 244 1.92 21.95 0.62
N ILE A 245 1.88 23.22 1.06
CA ILE A 245 0.99 23.69 2.12
C ILE A 245 -0.49 23.52 1.72
N GLY A 246 -0.84 23.85 0.46
CA GLY A 246 -2.19 23.66 -0.07
C GLY A 246 -2.62 22.20 -0.03
N ALA A 247 -1.74 21.29 -0.46
CA ALA A 247 -1.98 19.84 -0.39
C ALA A 247 -2.16 19.35 1.06
N ALA A 248 -1.29 19.80 1.99
CA ALA A 248 -1.39 19.42 3.41
C ALA A 248 -2.70 19.91 4.05
N GLY A 249 -3.15 21.12 3.71
CA GLY A 249 -4.44 21.66 4.16
C GLY A 249 -5.63 20.85 3.64
N ALA A 250 -5.57 20.41 2.36
CA ALA A 250 -6.61 19.60 1.75
C ALA A 250 -6.78 18.25 2.47
N VAL A 251 -5.67 17.58 2.83
CA VAL A 251 -5.68 16.33 3.64
C VAL A 251 -6.42 16.55 4.96
N LEU A 252 -6.08 17.57 5.73
CA LEU A 252 -6.72 17.83 7.03
C LEU A 252 -8.20 18.17 6.89
N ARG A 253 -8.56 18.96 5.88
CA ARG A 253 -9.96 19.37 5.64
C ARG A 253 -10.81 18.16 5.28
N TYR A 254 -10.32 17.33 4.36
CA TYR A 254 -10.99 16.09 3.95
C TYR A 254 -11.20 15.14 5.14
N PHE A 255 -10.18 14.97 5.99
CA PHE A 255 -10.31 14.10 7.16
C PHE A 255 -11.38 14.62 8.14
N ARG A 256 -11.41 15.93 8.40
CA ARG A 256 -12.44 16.55 9.26
C ARG A 256 -13.86 16.40 8.72
N GLU A 257 -14.03 16.40 7.39
CA GLU A 257 -15.33 16.18 6.76
C GLU A 257 -15.77 14.71 6.79
N THR A 258 -14.83 13.79 6.62
CA THR A 258 -15.12 12.36 6.64
C THR A 258 -15.30 11.80 8.05
N GLN A 259 -14.68 12.43 9.05
CA GLN A 259 -14.75 12.02 10.45
C GLN A 259 -14.90 13.23 11.41
N PRO A 260 -16.07 13.88 11.43
CA PRO A 260 -16.26 15.13 12.15
C PRO A 260 -16.11 15.01 13.67
N THR A 261 -16.30 13.81 14.23
CA THR A 261 -16.19 13.54 15.67
C THR A 261 -14.79 13.14 16.12
N ALA A 262 -13.87 12.88 15.19
CA ALA A 262 -12.54 12.39 15.52
C ALA A 262 -11.58 13.55 15.86
N SER A 263 -10.83 13.39 16.96
CA SER A 263 -9.77 14.32 17.33
C SER A 263 -8.50 14.00 16.54
N LEU A 264 -7.93 14.99 15.86
CA LEU A 264 -6.64 14.86 15.16
C LEU A 264 -5.43 15.30 16.02
N ALA A 265 -5.57 15.32 17.35
CA ALA A 265 -4.53 15.78 18.24
C ALA A 265 -3.22 14.95 18.21
N HIS A 266 -3.25 13.74 17.61
CA HIS A 266 -2.06 12.91 17.35
C HIS A 266 -1.25 13.39 16.13
N LEU A 267 -1.85 14.16 15.21
CA LEU A 267 -1.13 14.82 14.11
C LEU A 267 -0.52 16.11 14.63
N ARG A 268 0.67 16.05 15.21
CA ARG A 268 1.33 17.20 15.86
C ARG A 268 2.49 17.77 15.07
N ARG A 269 2.98 17.05 14.06
CA ARG A 269 4.15 17.47 13.30
C ARG A 269 3.91 17.26 11.81
N LEU A 270 4.19 18.31 11.04
CA LEU A 270 4.31 18.23 9.60
C LEU A 270 5.81 18.12 9.27
N GLN A 271 6.22 17.09 8.57
CA GLN A 271 7.59 16.93 8.09
C GLN A 271 7.68 17.46 6.66
N THR A 272 8.67 18.27 6.37
CA THR A 272 9.01 18.60 4.99
C THR A 272 10.05 17.61 4.49
N ARG A 273 9.75 16.90 3.40
CA ARG A 273 10.68 15.95 2.73
C ARG A 273 11.21 16.65 1.48
N TRP A 274 12.52 16.65 1.32
CA TRP A 274 13.16 17.20 0.14
C TRP A 274 13.54 16.08 -0.82
N SER A 275 13.36 16.29 -2.14
CA SER A 275 13.71 15.29 -3.15
C SER A 275 15.21 14.95 -3.18
N GLY A 276 16.07 15.80 -2.58
CA GLY A 276 17.51 15.57 -2.46
C GLY A 276 17.96 14.81 -1.21
N ASP A 277 17.04 14.46 -0.28
CA ASP A 277 17.41 13.80 0.99
C ASP A 277 17.64 12.28 0.83
N ALA A 278 17.11 11.69 -0.23
CA ALA A 278 17.18 10.26 -0.49
C ALA A 278 17.54 9.97 -1.95
N MET A 279 18.11 8.79 -2.18
CA MET A 279 18.37 8.26 -3.52
C MET A 279 17.06 8.19 -4.29
N HIS A 280 17.08 8.70 -5.52
CA HIS A 280 15.91 8.61 -6.41
C HIS A 280 15.81 7.22 -7.04
N LEU A 281 14.66 6.58 -6.84
CA LEU A 281 14.24 5.33 -7.47
C LEU A 281 12.93 5.58 -8.19
N ASP A 282 12.91 5.41 -9.50
CA ASP A 282 11.67 5.48 -10.27
C ASP A 282 10.82 4.23 -10.09
N SER A 283 9.56 4.29 -10.50
CA SER A 283 8.61 3.19 -10.35
C SER A 283 9.05 1.92 -11.11
N ALA A 284 9.74 2.08 -12.25
CA ALA A 284 10.28 0.97 -13.02
C ALA A 284 11.40 0.27 -12.23
N THR A 285 12.29 1.02 -11.61
CA THR A 285 13.41 0.49 -10.81
C THR A 285 12.90 -0.28 -9.58
N ILE A 286 11.94 0.27 -8.83
CA ILE A 286 11.35 -0.42 -7.66
C ILE A 286 10.76 -1.77 -8.08
N ARG A 287 10.02 -1.80 -9.19
CA ARG A 287 9.42 -3.02 -9.74
C ARG A 287 10.47 -3.99 -10.29
N ASN A 288 11.42 -3.51 -11.12
CA ASN A 288 12.41 -4.36 -11.78
C ASN A 288 13.40 -4.99 -10.81
N LEU A 289 13.69 -4.34 -9.68
CA LEU A 289 14.51 -4.87 -8.59
C LEU A 289 13.71 -5.73 -7.60
N GLU A 290 12.38 -5.87 -7.79
CA GLU A 290 11.49 -6.63 -6.90
C GLU A 290 11.64 -6.25 -5.43
N LEU A 291 11.71 -4.94 -5.15
CA LEU A 291 12.00 -4.45 -3.81
C LEU A 291 10.90 -4.85 -2.81
N VAL A 292 9.65 -4.60 -3.15
CA VAL A 292 8.48 -4.76 -2.27
C VAL A 292 7.39 -5.66 -2.85
N GLN A 293 7.38 -5.87 -4.17
CA GLN A 293 6.44 -6.73 -4.89
C GLN A 293 7.17 -7.58 -5.93
N PRO A 294 6.80 -8.87 -6.14
CA PRO A 294 7.43 -9.71 -7.15
C PRO A 294 6.97 -9.32 -8.56
N LEU A 295 7.86 -9.53 -9.55
CA LEU A 295 7.50 -9.42 -10.97
C LEU A 295 6.50 -10.53 -11.32
N GLY A 296 5.34 -10.16 -11.88
CA GLY A 296 4.31 -11.10 -12.30
C GLY A 296 3.23 -11.40 -11.26
N ALA A 297 3.11 -10.63 -10.21
CA ALA A 297 1.94 -10.61 -9.32
C ALA A 297 0.70 -10.06 -10.05
N GLY A 298 0.28 -10.71 -11.14
CA GLY A 298 -1.03 -10.53 -11.77
C GLY A 298 -2.07 -11.31 -10.99
N GLU A 299 -3.33 -10.86 -11.02
CA GLU A 299 -4.49 -11.23 -10.19
C GLU A 299 -4.85 -12.73 -10.03
N HIS A 300 -4.06 -13.69 -10.55
CA HIS A 300 -4.48 -15.08 -10.67
C HIS A 300 -3.43 -16.15 -10.30
N ARG A 301 -2.53 -15.92 -9.34
CA ARG A 301 -1.77 -17.02 -8.73
C ARG A 301 -1.84 -16.97 -7.20
N SER A 302 -2.93 -17.44 -6.66
CA SER A 302 -3.03 -17.90 -5.29
C SER A 302 -2.09 -19.10 -5.11
N GLY A 303 -1.07 -18.99 -4.25
CA GLY A 303 -0.48 -20.17 -3.64
C GLY A 303 1.04 -20.25 -3.49
N GLN A 304 1.85 -19.35 -4.05
CA GLN A 304 3.26 -19.26 -3.65
C GLN A 304 3.68 -17.79 -3.61
N ASP A 305 3.94 -17.30 -2.43
CA ASP A 305 4.57 -15.99 -2.21
C ASP A 305 6.00 -16.03 -2.79
N GLN A 306 6.19 -15.44 -3.98
CA GLN A 306 7.54 -15.26 -4.51
C GLN A 306 8.28 -14.27 -3.62
N PRO A 307 9.48 -14.59 -3.13
CA PRO A 307 10.22 -13.72 -2.22
C PRO A 307 10.67 -12.45 -2.93
N THR A 308 10.52 -11.33 -2.22
CA THR A 308 11.01 -10.01 -2.60
C THR A 308 12.26 -9.65 -1.80
N VAL A 309 12.92 -8.53 -2.14
CA VAL A 309 14.04 -8.03 -1.33
C VAL A 309 13.57 -7.73 0.10
N LEU A 310 12.40 -7.10 0.25
CA LEU A 310 11.82 -6.82 1.57
C LEU A 310 11.60 -8.12 2.37
N SER A 311 11.02 -9.16 1.79
CA SER A 311 10.74 -10.41 2.51
C SER A 311 11.99 -11.14 3.00
N VAL A 312 13.11 -10.95 2.30
CA VAL A 312 14.42 -11.50 2.69
C VAL A 312 15.02 -10.72 3.87
N LEU A 313 14.89 -9.40 3.84
CA LEU A 313 15.46 -8.50 4.84
C LEU A 313 14.60 -8.38 6.10
N ASP A 314 13.28 -8.52 5.96
CA ASP A 314 12.35 -8.32 7.07
C ASP A 314 12.45 -9.44 8.11
N ARG A 315 13.30 -9.19 9.08
CA ARG A 315 13.43 -9.97 10.31
C ARG A 315 12.97 -9.17 11.52
N THR A 316 12.18 -8.13 11.30
CA THR A 316 11.64 -7.32 12.39
C THR A 316 10.70 -8.14 13.27
N ALA A 317 10.58 -7.74 14.52
CA ALA A 317 9.69 -8.37 15.52
C ALA A 317 8.37 -7.60 15.66
N THR A 318 8.35 -6.32 15.26
CA THR A 318 7.22 -5.41 15.41
C THR A 318 6.69 -4.91 14.06
N ALA A 319 5.41 -4.63 13.98
CA ALA A 319 4.80 -4.02 12.79
C ALA A 319 5.38 -2.63 12.49
N MET A 320 5.78 -1.88 13.51
CA MET A 320 6.42 -0.57 13.38
C MET A 320 7.79 -0.69 12.70
N GLY A 321 8.58 -1.69 13.08
CA GLY A 321 9.85 -1.99 12.43
C GLY A 321 9.69 -2.39 10.97
N SER A 322 8.74 -3.26 10.65
CA SER A 322 8.45 -3.68 9.27
C SER A 322 8.10 -2.49 8.37
N ARG A 323 7.24 -1.57 8.82
CA ARG A 323 6.92 -0.34 8.09
C ARG A 323 8.15 0.55 7.87
N LEU A 324 8.97 0.72 8.89
CA LEU A 324 10.18 1.52 8.80
C LEU A 324 11.21 0.91 7.84
N LEU A 325 11.39 -0.41 7.86
CA LEU A 325 12.27 -1.12 6.94
C LEU A 325 11.80 -0.97 5.49
N ARG A 326 10.49 -1.06 5.24
CA ARG A 326 9.91 -0.81 3.92
C ARG A 326 10.20 0.62 3.44
N ASP A 327 10.01 1.64 4.29
CA ASP A 327 10.35 3.03 3.95
C ASP A 327 11.84 3.19 3.64
N TRP A 328 12.73 2.60 4.44
CA TRP A 328 14.18 2.66 4.17
C TRP A 328 14.57 2.02 2.85
N LEU A 329 13.96 0.89 2.50
CA LEU A 329 14.26 0.15 1.28
C LEU A 329 13.91 0.96 0.02
N VAL A 330 12.81 1.70 0.04
CA VAL A 330 12.38 2.53 -1.10
C VAL A 330 12.91 3.96 -1.04
N ARG A 331 13.60 4.33 0.05
CA ARG A 331 14.22 5.66 0.27
C ARG A 331 15.64 5.55 0.84
N PRO A 332 16.61 4.98 0.08
CA PRO A 332 17.98 4.88 0.53
C PRO A 332 18.56 6.29 0.78
N LEU A 333 19.45 6.40 1.76
CA LEU A 333 20.03 7.68 2.17
C LEU A 333 21.09 8.18 1.18
N LEU A 334 21.25 9.52 1.13
CA LEU A 334 22.37 10.22 0.50
C LEU A 334 23.35 10.82 1.51
N ASP A 335 22.93 10.97 2.76
CA ASP A 335 23.80 11.47 3.84
C ASP A 335 24.77 10.38 4.30
N HIS A 336 26.05 10.59 4.01
CA HIS A 336 27.13 9.65 4.37
C HIS A 336 27.20 9.42 5.88
N GLY A 337 27.02 10.46 6.71
CA GLY A 337 27.08 10.34 8.16
C GLY A 337 25.95 9.48 8.73
N ALA A 338 24.74 9.65 8.21
CA ALA A 338 23.58 8.84 8.60
C ALA A 338 23.73 7.37 8.16
N ILE A 339 24.25 7.12 6.96
CA ILE A 339 24.56 5.76 6.47
C ILE A 339 25.56 5.10 7.40
N GLN A 340 26.67 5.78 7.72
CA GLN A 340 27.72 5.24 8.57
C GLN A 340 27.21 4.94 9.98
N ALA A 341 26.39 5.82 10.54
CA ALA A 341 25.77 5.62 11.87
C ALA A 341 24.90 4.35 11.91
N ARG A 342 24.13 4.08 10.85
CA ARG A 342 23.35 2.83 10.73
C ARG A 342 24.27 1.62 10.60
N LEU A 343 25.29 1.67 9.74
CA LEU A 343 26.24 0.59 9.54
C LEU A 343 27.00 0.23 10.82
N ASP A 344 27.38 1.22 11.64
CA ASP A 344 28.06 1.02 12.90
C ASP A 344 27.13 0.35 13.92
N ALA A 345 25.87 0.79 13.99
CA ALA A 345 24.87 0.19 14.87
C ALA A 345 24.56 -1.27 14.49
N VAL A 346 24.37 -1.55 13.19
CA VAL A 346 24.16 -2.92 12.69
C VAL A 346 25.38 -3.78 12.97
N GLY A 347 26.60 -3.25 12.79
CA GLY A 347 27.85 -3.95 13.09
C GLY A 347 27.94 -4.36 14.56
N GLU A 348 27.73 -3.43 15.47
CA GLU A 348 27.79 -3.70 16.90
C GLU A 348 26.70 -4.71 17.36
N LEU A 349 25.49 -4.60 16.82
CA LEU A 349 24.39 -5.56 17.06
C LEU A 349 24.69 -6.95 16.49
N LYS A 350 25.34 -7.03 15.32
CA LYS A 350 25.75 -8.30 14.71
C LYS A 350 26.78 -9.02 15.57
N ASP A 351 27.79 -8.29 16.05
CA ASP A 351 28.90 -8.86 16.83
C ASP A 351 28.47 -9.31 18.24
N ARG A 352 27.49 -8.64 18.84
CA ARG A 352 26.95 -8.93 20.17
C ARG A 352 25.72 -9.84 20.11
N ILE A 353 25.93 -11.10 19.79
CA ILE A 353 24.85 -12.07 19.51
C ILE A 353 23.86 -12.20 20.66
N GLN A 354 24.33 -12.38 21.90
CA GLN A 354 23.45 -12.58 23.05
C GLN A 354 22.54 -11.37 23.29
N GLN A 355 23.13 -10.16 23.26
CA GLN A 355 22.38 -8.91 23.44
C GLN A 355 21.36 -8.72 22.31
N ARG A 356 21.71 -9.00 21.05
CA ARG A 356 20.77 -8.96 19.92
C ARG A 356 19.61 -9.93 20.12
N VAL A 357 19.87 -11.17 20.52
CA VAL A 357 18.82 -12.17 20.76
C VAL A 357 17.90 -11.74 21.90
N SER A 358 18.44 -11.27 23.03
CA SER A 358 17.63 -10.76 24.16
C SER A 358 16.79 -9.56 23.72
N LEU A 359 17.38 -8.56 23.04
CA LEU A 359 16.67 -7.40 22.51
C LEU A 359 15.51 -7.81 21.62
N ARG A 360 15.74 -8.72 20.66
CA ARG A 360 14.70 -9.21 19.74
C ARG A 360 13.61 -10.03 20.45
N THR A 361 13.93 -10.71 21.54
CA THR A 361 12.95 -11.42 22.35
C THR A 361 12.01 -10.45 23.03
N THR A 362 12.53 -9.42 23.69
CA THR A 362 11.72 -8.38 24.37
C THR A 362 10.92 -7.54 23.35
N LEU A 363 11.46 -7.28 22.14
CA LEU A 363 10.71 -6.58 21.08
C LEU A 363 9.43 -7.32 20.63
N ARG A 364 9.37 -8.66 20.74
CA ARG A 364 8.15 -9.43 20.40
C ARG A 364 6.98 -9.17 21.36
N ASP A 365 7.26 -8.69 22.55
CA ASP A 365 6.23 -8.34 23.53
C ASP A 365 5.63 -6.95 23.27
N VAL A 366 6.24 -6.17 22.38
CA VAL A 366 5.79 -4.83 22.00
C VAL A 366 4.84 -4.90 20.82
N GLN A 367 3.61 -4.50 21.03
CA GLN A 367 2.60 -4.35 20.00
C GLN A 367 2.75 -3.00 19.27
N ASP A 368 1.85 -2.68 18.35
CA ASP A 368 1.90 -1.47 17.55
C ASP A 368 1.54 -0.21 18.37
N ILE A 369 2.50 0.32 19.12
CA ILE A 369 2.32 1.52 19.96
C ILE A 369 1.85 2.70 19.12
N ALA A 370 2.34 2.86 17.88
CA ALA A 370 1.96 3.97 17.01
C ALA A 370 0.46 3.95 16.68
N ARG A 371 -0.07 2.79 16.26
CA ARG A 371 -1.50 2.64 15.97
C ARG A 371 -2.37 2.66 17.22
N LEU A 372 -1.93 2.04 18.31
CA LEU A 372 -2.65 2.05 19.59
C LEU A 372 -2.78 3.48 20.13
N SER A 373 -1.70 4.27 20.13
CA SER A 373 -1.72 5.66 20.61
C SER A 373 -2.60 6.57 19.74
N SER A 374 -2.59 6.38 18.42
CA SER A 374 -3.48 7.12 17.51
C SER A 374 -4.94 6.81 17.79
N ARG A 375 -5.31 5.54 18.05
CA ARG A 375 -6.68 5.13 18.39
C ARG A 375 -7.15 5.70 19.74
N VAL A 376 -6.23 5.86 20.70
CA VAL A 376 -6.52 6.56 21.96
C VAL A 376 -6.94 8.01 21.68
N THR A 377 -6.17 8.74 20.88
CA THR A 377 -6.46 10.14 20.53
C THR A 377 -7.74 10.29 19.72
N LEU A 378 -7.97 9.39 18.77
CA LEU A 378 -9.17 9.37 17.91
C LEU A 378 -10.45 9.03 18.68
N GLY A 379 -10.33 8.64 19.95
CA GLY A 379 -11.48 8.34 20.78
C GLY A 379 -12.12 6.96 20.50
N VAL A 380 -11.43 6.06 19.81
CA VAL A 380 -11.96 4.74 19.38
C VAL A 380 -11.29 3.54 20.05
N ALA A 381 -10.24 3.78 20.86
CA ALA A 381 -9.57 2.70 21.59
C ALA A 381 -10.49 2.08 22.65
N GLY A 382 -10.55 0.75 22.65
CA GLY A 382 -11.30 -0.04 23.65
C GLY A 382 -10.43 -0.50 24.83
N PRO A 383 -11.03 -1.15 25.85
CA PRO A 383 -10.31 -1.59 27.06
C PRO A 383 -9.15 -2.54 26.76
N ARG A 384 -9.33 -3.49 25.86
CA ARG A 384 -8.26 -4.45 25.46
C ARG A 384 -7.11 -3.78 24.74
N GLU A 385 -7.36 -2.72 23.98
CA GLU A 385 -6.32 -1.95 23.30
C GLU A 385 -5.49 -1.13 24.31
N LEU A 386 -6.10 -0.62 25.38
CA LEU A 386 -5.36 -0.02 26.48
C LEU A 386 -4.50 -1.04 27.22
N LEU A 387 -4.99 -2.27 27.41
CA LEU A 387 -4.19 -3.35 27.99
C LEU A 387 -3.02 -3.75 27.07
N ALA A 388 -3.23 -3.78 25.77
CA ALA A 388 -2.18 -4.01 24.77
C ALA A 388 -1.12 -2.90 24.79
N LEU A 389 -1.54 -1.64 24.93
CA LEU A 389 -0.64 -0.50 25.12
C LEU A 389 0.15 -0.63 26.43
N LYS A 390 -0.52 -0.96 27.56
CA LYS A 390 0.13 -1.22 28.83
C LYS A 390 1.22 -2.30 28.72
N GLN A 391 0.90 -3.44 28.12
CA GLN A 391 1.86 -4.53 27.91
C GLN A 391 3.06 -4.04 27.10
N SER A 392 2.84 -3.31 26.02
CA SER A 392 3.91 -2.76 25.19
C SER A 392 4.81 -1.80 25.94
N VAL A 393 4.22 -0.90 26.73
CA VAL A 393 4.95 0.05 27.57
C VAL A 393 5.72 -0.66 28.68
N SER A 394 5.20 -1.75 29.24
CA SER A 394 5.90 -2.53 30.29
C SER A 394 7.23 -3.13 29.81
N ALA A 395 7.41 -3.34 28.52
CA ALA A 395 8.66 -3.83 27.93
C ALA A 395 9.75 -2.73 27.75
N LEU A 396 9.36 -1.44 27.77
CA LEU A 396 10.29 -0.33 27.49
C LEU A 396 11.49 -0.25 28.45
N PRO A 397 11.34 -0.42 29.79
CA PRO A 397 12.47 -0.41 30.73
C PRO A 397 13.49 -1.51 30.43
N GLU A 398 13.03 -2.70 30.06
CA GLU A 398 13.90 -3.82 29.71
C GLU A 398 14.65 -3.57 28.39
N LEU A 399 13.96 -3.06 27.38
CA LEU A 399 14.58 -2.62 26.11
C LEU A 399 15.68 -1.59 26.37
N ARG A 400 15.42 -0.60 27.23
CA ARG A 400 16.44 0.37 27.65
C ARG A 400 17.65 -0.28 28.31
N SER A 401 17.43 -1.28 29.17
CA SER A 401 18.51 -2.01 29.85
C SER A 401 19.40 -2.75 28.83
N HIS A 402 18.80 -3.35 27.81
CA HIS A 402 19.54 -4.02 26.72
C HIS A 402 20.43 -3.07 25.93
N LEU A 403 20.14 -1.75 25.90
CA LEU A 403 20.94 -0.75 25.19
C LEU A 403 22.23 -0.33 25.94
N GLN A 404 22.36 -0.64 27.23
CA GLN A 404 23.51 -0.21 28.07
C GLN A 404 24.89 -0.62 27.52
N PRO A 405 25.08 -1.84 26.97
CA PRO A 405 26.38 -2.28 26.50
C PRO A 405 26.81 -1.63 25.17
N PHE A 406 25.88 -1.02 24.40
CA PHE A 406 26.16 -0.51 23.06
C PHE A 406 26.80 0.88 23.10
N ARG A 407 27.71 1.13 22.13
CA ARG A 407 28.51 2.35 21.99
C ARG A 407 28.30 3.09 20.67
N ALA A 408 27.72 2.45 19.65
CA ALA A 408 27.42 3.09 18.39
C ALA A 408 26.56 4.34 18.64
N SER A 409 26.93 5.46 18.02
CA SER A 409 26.32 6.78 18.27
C SER A 409 24.81 6.78 18.13
N LEU A 410 24.28 6.08 17.13
CA LEU A 410 22.84 5.96 16.90
C LEU A 410 22.13 5.23 18.06
N LEU A 411 22.70 4.13 18.58
CA LEU A 411 22.14 3.37 19.71
C LEU A 411 22.24 4.15 21.02
N VAL A 412 23.35 4.90 21.21
CA VAL A 412 23.50 5.81 22.36
C VAL A 412 22.46 6.91 22.31
N GLY A 413 22.26 7.57 21.15
CA GLY A 413 21.24 8.60 20.98
C GLY A 413 19.82 8.10 21.29
N VAL A 414 19.48 6.89 20.83
CA VAL A 414 18.20 6.24 21.18
C VAL A 414 18.08 6.03 22.68
N ARG A 415 19.13 5.53 23.35
CA ARG A 415 19.13 5.31 24.81
C ARG A 415 18.99 6.60 25.61
N GLU A 416 19.61 7.70 25.17
CA GLU A 416 19.56 9.01 25.83
C GLU A 416 18.19 9.69 25.71
N SER A 417 17.51 9.50 24.58
CA SER A 417 16.17 10.03 24.33
C SER A 417 15.04 9.11 24.83
N TRP A 418 15.38 8.00 25.51
CA TRP A 418 14.43 6.98 25.91
C TRP A 418 13.54 7.40 27.07
N ASP A 419 12.24 7.17 26.94
CA ASP A 419 11.24 7.37 28.00
C ASP A 419 10.53 6.03 28.29
N ASP A 420 10.59 5.61 29.55
CA ASP A 420 9.96 4.35 29.97
C ASP A 420 8.42 4.45 30.01
N CYS A 421 7.82 5.65 29.94
CA CYS A 421 6.38 5.91 29.99
C CYS A 421 5.65 5.19 31.15
N ARG A 422 6.30 5.08 32.32
CA ARG A 422 5.77 4.33 33.49
C ARG A 422 4.45 4.87 34.00
N ASP A 423 4.27 6.19 33.96
CA ASP A 423 3.03 6.88 34.31
C ASP A 423 1.85 6.46 33.45
N VAL A 424 2.07 6.16 32.17
CA VAL A 424 1.07 5.60 31.24
C VAL A 424 0.73 4.16 31.64
N HIS A 425 1.76 3.34 31.90
CA HIS A 425 1.58 1.97 32.39
C HIS A 425 0.74 1.95 33.67
N ASP A 426 1.14 2.74 34.67
CA ASP A 426 0.51 2.73 35.99
C ASP A 426 -0.93 3.26 35.95
N ALA A 427 -1.21 4.27 35.12
CA ALA A 427 -2.55 4.80 34.91
C ALA A 427 -3.51 3.73 34.38
N ILE A 428 -3.06 2.91 33.41
CA ILE A 428 -3.87 1.84 32.84
C ILE A 428 -3.99 0.67 33.84
N GLU A 429 -2.88 0.29 34.50
CA GLU A 429 -2.85 -0.81 35.47
C GLU A 429 -3.80 -0.57 36.64
N GLN A 430 -3.84 0.68 37.14
CA GLN A 430 -4.73 1.04 38.23
C GLN A 430 -6.21 1.04 37.84
N ALA A 431 -6.52 1.46 36.62
CA ALA A 431 -7.90 1.71 36.18
C ALA A 431 -8.58 0.50 35.53
N ILE A 432 -7.86 -0.31 34.76
CA ILE A 432 -8.44 -1.35 33.89
C ILE A 432 -8.19 -2.75 34.47
N LYS A 433 -9.20 -3.61 34.45
CA LYS A 433 -9.07 -5.02 34.81
C LYS A 433 -8.26 -5.80 33.78
N PRO A 434 -7.47 -6.82 34.17
CA PRO A 434 -6.71 -7.65 33.22
C PRO A 434 -7.60 -8.41 32.22
N ASP A 435 -8.80 -8.81 32.67
CA ASP A 435 -9.79 -9.55 31.90
C ASP A 435 -10.91 -8.66 31.32
N ALA A 436 -10.60 -7.38 31.07
CA ALA A 436 -11.56 -6.41 30.56
C ALA A 436 -12.23 -6.87 29.26
N PRO A 437 -13.54 -6.57 29.06
CA PRO A 437 -14.30 -6.97 27.89
C PRO A 437 -13.78 -6.28 26.61
N MET A 438 -14.20 -6.77 25.44
CA MET A 438 -13.86 -6.13 24.17
C MET A 438 -14.61 -4.81 23.97
N SER A 439 -15.88 -4.76 24.41
CA SER A 439 -16.77 -3.62 24.17
C SER A 439 -17.04 -2.86 25.46
N LEU A 440 -17.05 -1.53 25.36
CA LEU A 440 -17.47 -0.63 26.45
C LEU A 440 -18.94 -0.88 26.88
N ARG A 441 -19.76 -1.44 25.99
CA ARG A 441 -21.17 -1.73 26.26
C ARG A 441 -21.39 -2.91 27.23
N ASP A 442 -20.38 -3.79 27.34
CA ASP A 442 -20.48 -4.98 28.17
C ASP A 442 -20.29 -4.64 29.65
N GLY A 443 -19.67 -3.50 29.97
CA GLY A 443 -19.34 -3.09 31.37
C GLY A 443 -18.28 -3.99 32.00
N GLY A 444 -17.96 -3.73 33.26
CA GLY A 444 -17.03 -4.54 34.04
C GLY A 444 -15.54 -4.32 33.70
N MET A 445 -15.20 -3.19 33.07
CA MET A 445 -13.84 -2.87 32.64
C MET A 445 -12.98 -2.21 33.74
N ILE A 446 -13.59 -1.49 34.67
CA ILE A 446 -12.85 -0.76 35.72
C ILE A 446 -12.42 -1.72 36.84
N ARG A 447 -11.18 -1.57 37.30
CA ARG A 447 -10.57 -2.36 38.39
C ARG A 447 -11.27 -2.04 39.72
N GLU A 448 -11.38 -3.04 40.56
CA GLU A 448 -11.85 -2.88 41.93
C GLU A 448 -10.86 -2.03 42.75
N GLY A 449 -11.40 -1.09 43.55
CA GLY A 449 -10.62 -0.12 44.32
C GLY A 449 -10.19 1.12 43.51
N TYR A 450 -10.45 1.22 42.22
CA TYR A 450 -10.12 2.41 41.43
C TYR A 450 -11.04 3.59 41.75
N HIS A 451 -12.35 3.34 41.95
CA HIS A 451 -13.33 4.37 42.25
C HIS A 451 -14.44 3.86 43.17
N ALA A 452 -14.59 4.48 44.34
CA ALA A 452 -15.53 4.05 45.39
C ALA A 452 -16.97 3.89 44.87
N GLY A 453 -17.50 4.81 44.06
CA GLY A 453 -18.84 4.72 43.51
C GLY A 453 -19.03 3.52 42.56
N VAL A 454 -17.99 3.06 41.84
CA VAL A 454 -18.05 1.84 41.05
C VAL A 454 -18.17 0.60 41.95
N ASP A 455 -17.36 0.58 43.03
CA ASP A 455 -17.37 -0.55 43.97
C ASP A 455 -18.70 -0.65 44.72
N GLU A 456 -19.28 0.49 45.14
CA GLU A 456 -20.61 0.54 45.77
C GLU A 456 -21.70 0.03 44.82
N LEU A 457 -21.75 0.53 43.58
CA LEU A 457 -22.74 0.12 42.58
C LEU A 457 -22.60 -1.36 42.21
N ARG A 458 -21.34 -1.85 42.10
CA ARG A 458 -21.04 -3.26 41.81
C ARG A 458 -21.50 -4.15 42.95
N LYS A 459 -21.28 -3.72 44.20
CA LYS A 459 -21.76 -4.42 45.41
C LYS A 459 -23.28 -4.46 45.42
N ALA A 460 -23.93 -3.32 45.19
CA ALA A 460 -25.40 -3.24 45.14
C ALA A 460 -26.03 -4.15 44.08
N SER A 461 -25.40 -4.22 42.86
CA SER A 461 -25.85 -5.13 41.79
C SER A 461 -25.65 -6.61 42.20
N THR A 462 -24.50 -6.96 42.79
CA THR A 462 -24.18 -8.34 43.20
C THR A 462 -25.07 -8.80 44.36
N GLU A 463 -25.23 -7.99 45.39
CA GLU A 463 -26.11 -8.26 46.53
C GLU A 463 -27.59 -8.37 46.06
N GLY A 464 -28.02 -7.47 45.16
CA GLY A 464 -29.35 -7.53 44.57
C GLY A 464 -29.64 -8.82 43.80
N LYS A 465 -28.66 -9.34 43.05
CA LYS A 465 -28.74 -10.65 42.37
C LYS A 465 -28.79 -11.79 43.39
N GLY A 466 -28.05 -11.70 44.50
CA GLY A 466 -28.12 -12.63 45.61
C GLY A 466 -29.50 -12.64 46.28
N TRP A 467 -30.11 -11.47 46.49
CA TRP A 467 -31.48 -11.36 47.03
C TRP A 467 -32.51 -11.94 46.08
N ILE A 468 -32.38 -11.75 44.75
CA ILE A 468 -33.29 -12.38 43.79
C ILE A 468 -33.16 -13.92 43.82
N ALA A 469 -31.95 -14.45 43.97
CA ALA A 469 -31.75 -15.89 44.14
C ALA A 469 -32.35 -16.43 45.45
N SER A 470 -32.22 -15.68 46.56
CA SER A 470 -32.85 -16.05 47.84
C SER A 470 -34.35 -15.94 47.78
N LEU A 471 -34.91 -15.01 46.98
CA LEU A 471 -36.37 -14.93 46.73
C LEU A 471 -36.88 -16.19 45.99
N GLU A 472 -36.11 -16.77 45.10
CA GLU A 472 -36.47 -18.04 44.47
C GLU A 472 -36.66 -19.15 45.51
N THR A 473 -35.73 -19.26 46.46
CA THR A 473 -35.82 -20.25 47.55
C THR A 473 -37.01 -19.95 48.47
N LYS A 474 -37.16 -18.69 48.91
CA LYS A 474 -38.29 -18.23 49.74
C LYS A 474 -39.66 -18.51 49.09
N GLU A 475 -39.77 -18.22 47.77
CA GLU A 475 -41.03 -18.45 47.05
C GLU A 475 -41.26 -19.94 46.73
N ARG A 476 -40.26 -20.79 46.61
CA ARG A 476 -40.41 -22.25 46.55
C ARG A 476 -40.96 -22.80 47.87
N GLU A 477 -40.40 -22.37 48.98
CA GLU A 477 -40.83 -22.78 50.29
C GLU A 477 -42.27 -22.32 50.61
N ARG A 478 -42.58 -21.03 50.24
CA ARG A 478 -43.90 -20.44 50.46
C ARG A 478 -45.01 -21.13 49.65
N THR A 479 -44.71 -21.46 48.39
CA THR A 479 -45.72 -22.02 47.46
C THR A 479 -45.75 -23.54 47.43
N GLY A 480 -44.69 -24.19 47.92
CA GLY A 480 -44.52 -25.64 47.82
C GLY A 480 -44.31 -26.11 46.35
N ILE A 481 -43.84 -25.25 45.49
CA ILE A 481 -43.60 -25.55 44.06
C ILE A 481 -42.10 -25.67 43.80
N ASP A 482 -41.56 -26.89 43.84
CA ASP A 482 -40.14 -27.16 43.66
C ASP A 482 -39.61 -26.77 42.26
N SER A 483 -40.51 -26.76 41.25
CA SER A 483 -40.17 -26.41 39.87
C SER A 483 -40.14 -24.89 39.60
N LEU A 484 -40.50 -24.05 40.58
CA LEU A 484 -40.46 -22.59 40.48
C LEU A 484 -39.04 -22.12 40.24
N LYS A 485 -38.84 -21.28 39.19
CA LYS A 485 -37.56 -20.68 38.86
C LYS A 485 -37.69 -19.19 38.67
N VAL A 486 -36.77 -18.42 39.20
CA VAL A 486 -36.62 -17.00 38.84
C VAL A 486 -35.63 -16.91 37.67
N ARG A 487 -36.04 -16.29 36.58
CA ARG A 487 -35.24 -16.12 35.37
C ARG A 487 -35.28 -14.68 34.89
N TYR A 488 -34.31 -14.34 34.06
CA TYR A 488 -34.21 -13.03 33.41
C TYR A 488 -34.42 -13.15 31.87
N ASN A 489 -35.13 -12.16 31.32
CA ASN A 489 -35.27 -11.98 29.87
C ASN A 489 -35.20 -10.50 29.55
N GLN A 490 -34.48 -10.15 28.49
CA GLN A 490 -34.28 -8.74 28.07
C GLN A 490 -35.57 -7.96 27.81
N VAL A 491 -36.67 -8.64 27.40
CA VAL A 491 -37.93 -8.00 27.08
C VAL A 491 -38.81 -7.79 28.33
N PHE A 492 -38.79 -8.77 29.27
CA PHE A 492 -39.72 -8.82 30.41
C PHE A 492 -39.01 -8.58 31.76
N GLY A 493 -37.68 -8.49 31.78
CA GLY A 493 -36.89 -8.39 33.00
C GLY A 493 -36.83 -9.71 33.78
N TYR A 494 -36.76 -9.65 35.10
CA TYR A 494 -36.86 -10.81 35.98
C TYR A 494 -38.31 -11.29 36.09
N TYR A 495 -38.52 -12.60 36.07
CA TYR A 495 -39.82 -13.23 36.19
C TYR A 495 -39.74 -14.59 36.88
N ILE A 496 -40.81 -14.99 37.50
CA ILE A 496 -41.01 -16.30 38.12
C ILE A 496 -41.67 -17.20 37.08
N GLU A 497 -41.01 -18.31 36.73
CA GLU A 497 -41.56 -19.29 35.77
C GLU A 497 -42.09 -20.49 36.53
N ILE A 498 -43.37 -20.82 36.32
CA ILE A 498 -44.07 -21.92 36.93
C ILE A 498 -44.68 -22.80 35.83
N THR A 499 -44.47 -24.13 35.92
CA THR A 499 -45.04 -25.09 34.99
C THR A 499 -46.57 -25.17 35.15
N LYS A 500 -47.29 -25.42 34.04
CA LYS A 500 -48.76 -25.48 34.04
C LYS A 500 -49.36 -26.47 35.03
N THR A 501 -48.65 -27.51 35.39
CA THR A 501 -49.05 -28.54 36.40
C THR A 501 -49.23 -27.98 37.81
N HIS A 502 -48.67 -26.82 38.14
CA HIS A 502 -48.71 -26.24 39.49
C HIS A 502 -49.43 -24.88 39.56
N LEU A 503 -50.19 -24.52 38.51
CA LEU A 503 -50.90 -23.23 38.49
C LEU A 503 -51.94 -23.07 39.58
N SER A 504 -52.52 -24.17 40.05
CA SER A 504 -53.50 -24.16 41.16
C SER A 504 -52.88 -23.79 42.52
N ARG A 505 -51.56 -23.81 42.67
CA ARG A 505 -50.85 -23.42 43.89
C ARG A 505 -50.27 -22.01 43.82
N VAL A 506 -50.51 -21.28 42.71
CA VAL A 506 -50.00 -19.92 42.54
C VAL A 506 -50.76 -18.96 43.45
N PRO A 507 -50.09 -18.24 44.34
CA PRO A 507 -50.71 -17.26 45.22
C PRO A 507 -51.32 -16.09 44.46
N PRO A 508 -52.33 -15.38 45.03
CA PRO A 508 -53.06 -14.30 44.35
C PRO A 508 -52.22 -13.03 44.16
N ASP A 509 -51.09 -12.89 44.83
CA ASP A 509 -50.13 -11.78 44.71
C ASP A 509 -49.19 -11.95 43.50
N PHE A 510 -49.19 -13.10 42.79
CA PHE A 510 -48.47 -13.32 41.56
C PHE A 510 -49.21 -12.70 40.38
N ILE A 511 -48.64 -11.66 39.80
CA ILE A 511 -49.19 -10.97 38.63
C ILE A 511 -48.71 -11.68 37.38
N ARG A 512 -49.62 -12.24 36.58
CA ARG A 512 -49.32 -12.93 35.33
C ARG A 512 -48.82 -11.95 34.26
N LYS A 513 -47.67 -12.27 33.67
CA LYS A 513 -47.02 -11.48 32.58
C LYS A 513 -47.14 -12.15 31.22
N GLN A 514 -46.94 -13.47 31.13
CA GLN A 514 -46.99 -14.20 29.88
C GLN A 514 -47.37 -15.65 30.06
N THR A 515 -48.15 -16.19 29.11
CA THR A 515 -48.45 -17.60 29.01
C THR A 515 -47.60 -18.25 27.92
N LEU A 516 -46.93 -19.34 28.28
CA LEU A 516 -46.16 -20.18 27.36
C LEU A 516 -46.86 -21.53 27.15
N VAL A 517 -46.34 -22.35 26.21
CA VAL A 517 -46.91 -23.68 25.91
C VAL A 517 -46.94 -24.57 27.15
N ASN A 518 -45.84 -24.60 27.94
CA ASN A 518 -45.67 -25.52 29.09
C ASN A 518 -45.52 -24.83 30.44
N ALA A 519 -45.49 -23.48 30.50
CA ALA A 519 -45.28 -22.72 31.72
C ALA A 519 -46.01 -21.38 31.66
N GLU A 520 -46.14 -20.73 32.78
CA GLU A 520 -46.54 -19.31 32.85
C GLU A 520 -45.51 -18.49 33.61
N ARG A 521 -45.44 -17.21 33.26
CA ARG A 521 -44.49 -16.24 33.81
C ARG A 521 -45.25 -15.24 34.68
N PHE A 522 -44.73 -15.07 35.89
CA PHE A 522 -45.33 -14.19 36.88
C PHE A 522 -44.31 -13.17 37.39
N MET A 523 -44.84 -12.10 37.96
CA MET A 523 -44.11 -11.05 38.66
C MET A 523 -44.77 -10.86 40.04
N THR A 524 -43.95 -10.66 41.07
CA THR A 524 -44.40 -10.22 42.38
C THR A 524 -43.96 -8.78 42.64
N PRO A 525 -44.66 -8.02 43.54
CA PRO A 525 -44.20 -6.67 43.90
C PRO A 525 -42.79 -6.64 44.48
N GLU A 526 -42.41 -7.63 45.29
CA GLU A 526 -41.07 -7.78 45.89
C GLU A 526 -40.02 -8.02 44.77
N LEU A 527 -40.29 -8.89 43.80
CA LEU A 527 -39.39 -9.14 42.67
C LEU A 527 -39.21 -7.89 41.81
N LYS A 528 -40.30 -7.12 41.62
CA LYS A 528 -40.26 -5.87 40.84
C LYS A 528 -39.38 -4.81 41.52
N GLU A 529 -39.50 -4.64 42.82
CA GLU A 529 -38.66 -3.70 43.60
C GLU A 529 -37.19 -4.08 43.56
N LEU A 530 -36.88 -5.38 43.69
CA LEU A 530 -35.51 -5.90 43.58
C LEU A 530 -34.97 -5.71 42.18
N GLU A 531 -35.79 -5.95 41.14
CA GLU A 531 -35.42 -5.71 39.73
C GLU A 531 -35.07 -4.24 39.48
N GLU A 532 -35.91 -3.31 39.91
CA GLU A 532 -35.70 -1.87 39.75
C GLU A 532 -34.39 -1.42 40.43
N ARG A 533 -34.08 -1.97 41.60
CA ARG A 533 -32.82 -1.72 42.31
C ARG A 533 -31.60 -2.26 41.54
N VAL A 534 -31.63 -3.53 41.09
CA VAL A 534 -30.55 -4.18 40.36
C VAL A 534 -30.31 -3.49 39.02
N THR A 535 -31.37 -3.35 38.22
CA THR A 535 -31.27 -2.73 36.88
C THR A 535 -30.84 -1.27 36.98
N GLY A 536 -31.36 -0.52 37.96
CA GLY A 536 -30.94 0.85 38.20
C GLY A 536 -29.47 0.96 38.63
N ALA A 537 -28.95 0.03 39.42
CA ALA A 537 -27.54 -0.03 39.80
C ALA A 537 -26.66 -0.41 38.58
N GLU A 538 -27.07 -1.37 37.76
CA GLU A 538 -26.33 -1.80 36.55
C GLU A 538 -26.26 -0.68 35.51
N ILE A 539 -27.31 0.06 35.23
CA ILE A 539 -27.31 1.19 34.31
C ILE A 539 -26.38 2.30 34.80
N LYS A 540 -26.46 2.65 36.10
CA LYS A 540 -25.59 3.66 36.69
C LYS A 540 -24.11 3.21 36.69
N LEU A 541 -23.86 1.92 37.01
CA LEU A 541 -22.55 1.33 36.98
C LEU A 541 -21.93 1.42 35.60
N LEU A 542 -22.65 1.00 34.54
CA LEU A 542 -22.18 1.06 33.16
C LEU A 542 -21.88 2.50 32.74
N SER A 543 -22.78 3.45 33.05
CA SER A 543 -22.57 4.87 32.73
C SER A 543 -21.32 5.44 33.42
N LEU A 544 -21.13 5.12 34.71
CA LEU A 544 -19.95 5.58 35.48
C LEU A 544 -18.66 4.94 34.98
N GLU A 545 -18.67 3.65 34.66
CA GLU A 545 -17.51 2.96 34.09
C GLU A 545 -17.13 3.56 32.73
N GLN A 546 -18.09 3.90 31.88
CA GLN A 546 -17.85 4.57 30.59
C GLN A 546 -17.28 5.97 30.78
N GLU A 547 -17.79 6.75 31.73
CA GLU A 547 -17.26 8.08 32.05
C GLU A 547 -15.80 8.01 32.54
N LEU A 548 -15.50 7.12 33.47
CA LEU A 548 -14.15 6.92 33.99
C LEU A 548 -13.17 6.43 32.92
N PHE A 549 -13.63 5.57 32.04
CA PHE A 549 -12.86 5.10 30.90
C PHE A 549 -12.55 6.26 29.93
N GLU A 550 -13.51 7.12 29.65
CA GLU A 550 -13.32 8.30 28.80
C GLU A 550 -12.32 9.29 29.45
N GLN A 551 -12.43 9.54 30.75
CA GLN A 551 -11.47 10.39 31.48
C GLN A 551 -10.04 9.80 31.40
N LEU A 552 -9.89 8.49 31.55
CA LEU A 552 -8.60 7.81 31.36
C LEU A 552 -8.08 8.00 29.94
N ARG A 553 -8.93 7.78 28.91
CA ARG A 553 -8.56 7.92 27.50
C ARG A 553 -8.10 9.35 27.17
N VAL A 554 -8.81 10.36 27.66
CA VAL A 554 -8.41 11.78 27.51
C VAL A 554 -7.07 12.07 28.19
N ARG A 555 -6.85 11.54 29.40
CA ARG A 555 -5.56 11.65 30.08
C ARG A 555 -4.43 11.02 29.26
N LEU A 556 -4.62 9.80 28.75
CA LEU A 556 -3.63 9.11 27.92
C LEU A 556 -3.39 9.81 26.57
N ALA A 557 -4.40 10.46 25.98
CA ALA A 557 -4.26 11.23 24.75
C ALA A 557 -3.25 12.39 24.86
N ASN A 558 -3.06 12.95 26.07
CA ASN A 558 -2.05 13.97 26.31
C ASN A 558 -0.61 13.42 26.26
N GLU A 559 -0.42 12.12 26.55
CA GLU A 559 0.86 11.42 26.55
C GLU A 559 1.25 10.82 25.19
N VAL A 560 0.36 10.92 24.19
CA VAL A 560 0.59 10.35 22.86
C VAL A 560 1.87 10.84 22.18
N PRO A 561 2.33 12.08 22.31
CA PRO A 561 3.61 12.51 21.73
C PRO A 561 4.80 11.71 22.24
N ARG A 562 4.83 11.39 23.53
CA ARG A 562 5.87 10.57 24.15
C ARG A 562 5.81 9.14 23.63
N LEU A 563 4.58 8.58 23.55
CA LEU A 563 4.33 7.24 23.01
C LEU A 563 4.73 7.15 21.52
N GLN A 564 4.45 8.16 20.70
CA GLN A 564 4.88 8.20 19.30
C GLN A 564 6.40 8.28 19.17
N ALA A 565 7.10 9.05 20.02
CA ALA A 565 8.54 9.11 20.04
C ALA A 565 9.15 7.74 20.41
N MET A 566 8.56 7.04 21.39
CA MET A 566 8.99 5.69 21.75
C MET A 566 8.69 4.68 20.64
N ALA A 567 7.55 4.77 19.97
CA ALA A 567 7.22 3.94 18.82
C ALA A 567 8.29 4.05 17.70
N GLN A 568 8.76 5.27 17.41
CA GLN A 568 9.84 5.52 16.46
C GLN A 568 11.18 4.92 16.94
N SER A 569 11.52 5.07 18.22
CA SER A 569 12.73 4.50 18.80
C SER A 569 12.71 2.96 18.77
N VAL A 570 11.58 2.35 19.12
CA VAL A 570 11.36 0.90 19.04
C VAL A 570 11.47 0.39 17.60
N ALA A 571 10.82 1.09 16.63
CA ALA A 571 10.90 0.75 15.22
C ALA A 571 12.35 0.79 14.70
N LEU A 572 13.11 1.84 15.07
CA LEU A 572 14.50 1.98 14.69
C LEU A 572 15.36 0.84 15.25
N LEU A 573 15.21 0.51 16.53
CA LEU A 573 15.93 -0.60 17.14
C LEU A 573 15.60 -1.93 16.48
N ASP A 574 14.34 -2.16 16.17
CA ASP A 574 13.86 -3.40 15.56
C ASP A 574 14.41 -3.58 14.15
N VAL A 575 14.42 -2.51 13.32
CA VAL A 575 15.05 -2.55 12.00
C VAL A 575 16.54 -2.84 12.09
N LEU A 576 17.28 -2.13 12.97
CA LEU A 576 18.72 -2.33 13.13
C LEU A 576 19.06 -3.75 13.62
N ALA A 577 18.26 -4.28 14.57
CA ALA A 577 18.42 -5.64 15.06
C ALA A 577 18.04 -6.69 14.00
N GLY A 578 17.01 -6.42 13.19
CA GLY A 578 16.58 -7.25 12.05
C GLY A 578 17.65 -7.33 10.97
N LEU A 579 18.24 -6.18 10.58
CA LEU A 579 19.34 -6.13 9.60
C LEU A 579 20.60 -6.83 10.13
N ALA A 580 20.92 -6.69 11.43
CA ALA A 580 22.02 -7.41 12.06
C ALA A 580 21.79 -8.93 12.08
N GLU A 581 20.55 -9.36 12.29
CA GLU A 581 20.16 -10.78 12.23
C GLU A 581 20.30 -11.33 10.81
N THR A 582 19.80 -10.62 9.80
CA THR A 582 19.95 -10.96 8.37
C THR A 582 21.44 -11.05 7.99
N ALA A 583 22.25 -10.08 8.43
CA ALA A 583 23.70 -10.06 8.18
C ALA A 583 24.43 -11.24 8.83
N ALA A 584 24.00 -11.68 10.00
CA ALA A 584 24.57 -12.83 10.67
C ALA A 584 24.18 -14.16 10.00
N LEU A 585 22.90 -14.33 9.68
CA LEU A 585 22.35 -15.54 9.04
C LEU A 585 22.94 -15.77 7.63
N HIS A 586 23.05 -14.72 6.82
CA HIS A 586 23.43 -14.81 5.40
C HIS A 586 24.88 -14.41 5.14
N ARG A 587 25.68 -14.22 6.19
CA ARG A 587 27.12 -13.87 6.09
C ARG A 587 27.35 -12.60 5.27
N TYR A 588 26.52 -11.58 5.49
CA TYR A 588 26.73 -10.28 4.85
C TYR A 588 27.83 -9.51 5.56
N VAL A 589 28.56 -8.69 4.79
CA VAL A 589 29.69 -7.90 5.25
C VAL A 589 29.34 -6.43 5.34
N LYS A 590 30.04 -5.70 6.22
CA LYS A 590 29.92 -4.24 6.33
C LYS A 590 30.54 -3.60 5.09
N PRO A 591 29.77 -2.85 4.27
CA PRO A 591 30.34 -2.11 3.15
C PRO A 591 31.10 -0.88 3.64
N LEU A 592 32.15 -0.48 2.91
CA LEU A 592 32.74 0.85 3.00
C LEU A 592 31.95 1.78 2.08
N VAL A 593 31.23 2.72 2.65
CA VAL A 593 30.52 3.76 1.88
C VAL A 593 31.32 5.05 1.96
N ASP A 594 31.53 5.71 0.82
CA ASP A 594 32.30 6.97 0.75
C ASP A 594 31.75 7.90 -0.36
N GLU A 595 32.29 9.10 -0.47
CA GLU A 595 31.90 10.10 -1.47
C GLU A 595 32.59 9.91 -2.83
N SER A 596 33.37 8.83 -3.02
CA SER A 596 34.03 8.54 -4.27
C SER A 596 33.05 8.14 -5.39
N SER A 597 33.54 8.01 -6.61
CA SER A 597 32.75 7.49 -7.73
C SER A 597 32.88 5.97 -7.92
N THR A 598 33.58 5.27 -7.02
CA THR A 598 33.97 3.87 -7.20
C THR A 598 32.89 2.94 -6.62
N ILE A 599 32.50 1.92 -7.38
CA ILE A 599 31.76 0.76 -6.92
C ILE A 599 32.64 -0.47 -7.13
N LEU A 600 33.14 -1.02 -6.01
CA LEU A 600 33.95 -2.25 -6.00
C LEU A 600 33.25 -3.28 -5.14
N ILE A 601 32.91 -4.42 -5.75
CA ILE A 601 32.24 -5.53 -5.07
C ILE A 601 33.04 -6.78 -5.36
N ARG A 602 33.42 -7.51 -4.31
CA ARG A 602 34.07 -8.82 -4.42
C ARG A 602 33.14 -9.92 -4.02
N GLU A 603 33.04 -10.93 -4.87
CA GLU A 603 32.18 -12.10 -4.68
C GLU A 603 30.74 -11.69 -4.29
N GLY A 604 30.17 -10.71 -4.99
CA GLY A 604 28.79 -10.28 -4.80
C GLY A 604 27.80 -11.39 -5.09
N ARG A 605 26.72 -11.44 -4.29
CA ARG A 605 25.63 -12.41 -4.41
C ARG A 605 24.30 -11.69 -4.52
N HIS A 606 23.31 -12.33 -5.16
CA HIS A 606 21.97 -11.77 -5.26
C HIS A 606 21.14 -12.15 -4.01
N PRO A 607 20.68 -11.20 -3.18
CA PRO A 607 20.10 -11.50 -1.87
C PRO A 607 18.85 -12.40 -1.92
N VAL A 608 18.05 -12.31 -2.98
CA VAL A 608 16.84 -13.13 -3.15
C VAL A 608 17.19 -14.48 -3.80
N VAL A 609 17.94 -14.47 -4.90
CA VAL A 609 18.20 -15.69 -5.66
C VAL A 609 19.06 -16.69 -4.88
N GLU A 610 20.00 -16.22 -4.05
CA GLU A 610 20.80 -17.11 -3.19
C GLU A 610 19.97 -17.90 -2.17
N GLN A 611 18.78 -17.42 -1.80
CA GLN A 611 17.89 -18.09 -0.85
C GLN A 611 16.87 -19.02 -1.51
N LEU A 612 16.56 -18.80 -2.79
CA LEU A 612 15.67 -19.66 -3.56
C LEU A 612 16.32 -20.99 -3.98
N SER A 613 17.65 -21.00 -4.04
CA SER A 613 18.41 -22.16 -4.55
C SER A 613 18.77 -23.10 -3.41
N SER A 614 17.84 -23.96 -2.98
CA SER A 614 18.13 -25.01 -1.99
C SER A 614 19.14 -26.06 -2.48
N ASP A 615 19.21 -26.30 -3.79
CA ASP A 615 19.99 -27.39 -4.40
C ASP A 615 21.18 -26.94 -5.24
N LEU A 616 21.30 -25.64 -5.54
CA LEU A 616 22.39 -25.09 -6.36
C LEU A 616 23.10 -23.94 -5.63
N THR A 617 24.40 -24.07 -5.41
CA THR A 617 25.23 -23.01 -4.86
C THR A 617 25.22 -21.79 -5.80
N PHE A 618 24.85 -20.60 -5.30
CA PHE A 618 24.92 -19.35 -6.05
C PHE A 618 26.36 -19.05 -6.44
N VAL A 619 26.63 -18.70 -7.70
CA VAL A 619 27.96 -18.35 -8.18
C VAL A 619 28.20 -16.85 -7.94
N PRO A 620 29.09 -16.46 -7.02
CA PRO A 620 29.38 -15.06 -6.74
C PRO A 620 30.17 -14.38 -7.84
N ASN A 621 29.97 -13.07 -8.04
CA ASN A 621 30.61 -12.29 -9.08
C ASN A 621 31.23 -11.00 -8.58
N ASP A 622 32.38 -10.62 -9.17
CA ASP A 622 33.05 -9.36 -8.91
C ASP A 622 32.44 -8.24 -9.78
N THR A 623 32.50 -7.01 -9.27
CA THR A 623 32.12 -5.80 -10.00
C THR A 623 33.10 -4.69 -9.70
N ALA A 624 33.55 -3.99 -10.73
CA ALA A 624 34.34 -2.78 -10.59
C ALA A 624 33.79 -1.73 -11.57
N LEU A 625 33.29 -0.63 -11.04
CA LEU A 625 32.81 0.54 -11.79
C LEU A 625 33.43 1.79 -11.18
N ASP A 626 33.85 2.72 -12.06
CA ASP A 626 34.35 4.04 -11.67
C ASP A 626 33.93 5.08 -12.72
N CYS A 627 34.18 6.35 -12.48
CA CYS A 627 33.95 7.39 -13.49
C CYS A 627 35.18 7.64 -14.41
N GLU A 628 36.21 6.79 -14.39
CA GLU A 628 37.44 6.96 -15.14
C GLU A 628 37.62 5.87 -16.19
N GLY A 629 38.19 4.74 -15.82
CA GLY A 629 38.60 3.66 -16.72
C GLY A 629 37.52 2.61 -16.94
N ASN A 630 36.54 2.50 -16.05
CA ASN A 630 35.52 1.45 -16.03
C ASN A 630 34.10 2.02 -15.81
N ARG A 631 33.76 3.01 -16.60
CA ARG A 631 32.49 3.77 -16.45
C ARG A 631 31.31 3.02 -17.01
N LEU A 632 31.49 2.44 -18.20
CA LEU A 632 30.44 1.66 -18.86
C LEU A 632 30.96 0.26 -19.14
N VAL A 633 30.32 -0.74 -18.58
CA VAL A 633 30.59 -2.16 -18.79
C VAL A 633 29.58 -2.72 -19.78
N ILE A 634 30.09 -3.18 -20.95
CA ILE A 634 29.28 -3.93 -21.91
C ILE A 634 29.37 -5.41 -21.52
N LEU A 635 28.23 -6.00 -21.19
CA LEU A 635 28.10 -7.38 -20.76
C LEU A 635 27.46 -8.23 -21.86
N THR A 636 28.23 -9.12 -22.46
CA THR A 636 27.75 -10.05 -23.49
C THR A 636 27.58 -11.46 -22.94
N GLY A 637 26.84 -12.29 -23.66
CA GLY A 637 26.65 -13.70 -23.31
C GLY A 637 25.21 -14.18 -23.61
N PRO A 638 24.97 -15.48 -23.54
CA PRO A 638 23.69 -16.08 -23.91
C PRO A 638 22.59 -15.73 -22.95
N ASN A 639 21.32 -15.93 -23.38
CA ASN A 639 20.18 -15.86 -22.51
C ASN A 639 20.22 -16.97 -21.46
N MET A 640 19.59 -16.76 -20.30
CA MET A 640 19.61 -17.66 -19.13
C MET A 640 21.00 -17.85 -18.48
N ALA A 641 22.05 -17.21 -18.96
CA ALA A 641 23.39 -17.28 -18.37
C ALA A 641 23.56 -16.42 -17.10
N GLY A 642 22.56 -15.61 -16.73
CA GLY A 642 22.55 -14.84 -15.48
C GLY A 642 22.91 -13.36 -15.62
N LYS A 643 22.93 -12.79 -16.84
CA LYS A 643 23.24 -11.35 -17.08
C LYS A 643 22.31 -10.43 -16.27
N SER A 644 21.00 -10.55 -16.41
CA SER A 644 20.01 -9.73 -15.72
C SER A 644 20.07 -9.90 -14.19
N THR A 645 20.36 -11.12 -13.70
CA THR A 645 20.57 -11.40 -12.27
C THR A 645 21.79 -10.64 -11.75
N TYR A 646 22.89 -10.62 -12.53
CA TYR A 646 24.11 -9.90 -12.17
C TYR A 646 23.86 -8.37 -12.12
N LEU A 647 23.17 -7.80 -13.12
CA LEU A 647 22.82 -6.39 -13.12
C LEU A 647 22.02 -6.02 -11.83
N ARG A 648 20.94 -6.77 -11.56
CA ARG A 648 20.12 -6.56 -10.37
C ARG A 648 20.92 -6.73 -9.08
N GLN A 649 21.77 -7.73 -8.98
CA GLN A 649 22.67 -7.96 -7.84
C GLN A 649 23.50 -6.71 -7.50
N VAL A 650 24.12 -6.06 -8.49
CA VAL A 650 24.94 -4.87 -8.29
C VAL A 650 24.09 -3.72 -7.75
N ALA A 651 22.94 -3.45 -8.36
CA ALA A 651 22.03 -2.40 -7.90
C ALA A 651 21.54 -2.67 -6.46
N LEU A 652 21.17 -3.91 -6.14
CA LEU A 652 20.72 -4.30 -4.81
C LEU A 652 21.80 -4.13 -3.75
N ILE A 653 23.06 -4.49 -4.05
CA ILE A 653 24.20 -4.29 -3.13
C ILE A 653 24.42 -2.79 -2.86
N VAL A 654 24.36 -1.94 -3.89
CA VAL A 654 24.45 -0.48 -3.74
C VAL A 654 23.31 0.06 -2.90
N LEU A 655 22.07 -0.35 -3.18
CA LEU A 655 20.88 0.06 -2.44
C LEU A 655 20.96 -0.36 -0.97
N LEU A 656 21.34 -1.63 -0.69
CA LEU A 656 21.50 -2.15 0.67
C LEU A 656 22.58 -1.37 1.44
N ALA A 657 23.69 -1.04 0.82
CA ALA A 657 24.72 -0.20 1.44
C ALA A 657 24.17 1.17 1.86
N GLN A 658 23.38 1.81 0.99
CA GLN A 658 22.85 3.16 1.25
C GLN A 658 21.62 3.20 2.17
N ILE A 659 20.95 2.08 2.44
CA ILE A 659 19.99 2.02 3.56
C ILE A 659 20.68 1.83 4.93
N GLY A 660 22.00 1.58 4.93
CA GLY A 660 22.78 1.29 6.15
C GLY A 660 22.76 -0.19 6.52
N SER A 661 22.50 -1.09 5.58
CA SER A 661 22.58 -2.55 5.77
C SER A 661 23.95 -3.10 5.38
N PHE A 662 24.31 -4.23 5.96
CA PHE A 662 25.38 -5.09 5.45
C PHE A 662 24.95 -5.71 4.10
N VAL A 663 25.92 -6.10 3.28
CA VAL A 663 25.71 -6.50 1.89
C VAL A 663 26.17 -7.93 1.60
N PRO A 664 25.53 -8.65 0.68
CA PRO A 664 25.88 -10.02 0.28
C PRO A 664 27.15 -10.02 -0.62
N ALA A 665 28.32 -9.86 0.00
CA ALA A 665 29.62 -9.86 -0.65
C ALA A 665 30.69 -10.34 0.31
N THR A 666 31.93 -10.55 -0.14
CA THR A 666 33.11 -10.73 0.75
C THR A 666 33.78 -9.39 1.07
N GLU A 667 33.72 -8.43 0.14
CA GLU A 667 34.16 -7.05 0.31
C GLU A 667 33.31 -6.13 -0.59
N ALA A 668 32.98 -4.94 -0.09
CA ALA A 668 32.28 -3.93 -0.89
C ALA A 668 32.74 -2.53 -0.50
N ARG A 669 33.10 -1.73 -1.52
CA ARG A 669 33.33 -0.29 -1.42
C ARG A 669 32.36 0.41 -2.38
N ILE A 670 31.53 1.26 -1.85
CA ILE A 670 30.42 1.88 -2.57
C ILE A 670 30.54 3.40 -2.47
N GLY A 671 30.95 4.04 -3.56
CA GLY A 671 30.82 5.48 -3.71
C GLY A 671 29.36 5.87 -3.88
N LEU A 672 28.91 6.89 -3.18
CA LEU A 672 27.50 7.32 -3.12
C LEU A 672 26.86 7.43 -4.52
N VAL A 673 25.69 6.86 -4.64
CA VAL A 673 24.82 6.87 -5.83
C VAL A 673 23.59 7.72 -5.55
N ASP A 674 23.32 8.70 -6.37
CA ASP A 674 22.15 9.59 -6.21
C ASP A 674 20.88 9.03 -6.81
N ARG A 675 20.99 8.20 -7.85
CA ARG A 675 19.86 7.59 -8.57
C ARG A 675 20.24 6.21 -9.08
N ILE A 676 19.33 5.27 -9.01
CA ILE A 676 19.42 3.99 -9.70
C ILE A 676 18.34 3.93 -10.76
N PHE A 677 18.72 3.65 -11.99
CA PHE A 677 17.81 3.42 -13.09
C PHE A 677 17.97 2.02 -13.62
N THR A 678 16.86 1.36 -13.90
CA THR A 678 16.84 0.02 -14.46
C THR A 678 15.94 -0.04 -15.68
N ARG A 679 16.48 -0.54 -16.79
CA ARG A 679 15.71 -0.99 -17.93
C ARG A 679 15.99 -2.47 -18.12
N VAL A 680 15.15 -3.34 -17.53
CA VAL A 680 15.30 -4.79 -17.50
C VAL A 680 13.99 -5.45 -17.90
N GLY A 681 14.02 -6.25 -18.96
CA GLY A 681 12.87 -7.00 -19.46
C GLY A 681 11.84 -6.18 -20.21
N ALA A 682 11.04 -6.84 -21.06
CA ALA A 682 9.90 -6.23 -21.74
C ALA A 682 8.64 -6.43 -20.87
N SER A 683 8.06 -5.36 -20.36
CA SER A 683 6.71 -5.39 -19.82
C SER A 683 5.73 -4.95 -20.90
N ASP A 684 4.88 -5.85 -21.37
CA ASP A 684 3.79 -5.51 -22.27
C ASP A 684 2.78 -4.62 -21.54
N ASN A 685 2.65 -3.38 -21.98
CA ASN A 685 1.57 -2.50 -21.52
C ASN A 685 0.41 -2.50 -22.53
N LEU A 686 -0.17 -3.68 -22.74
CA LEU A 686 -1.29 -3.89 -23.65
C LEU A 686 -2.49 -2.96 -23.34
N ALA A 687 -2.66 -2.59 -22.07
CA ALA A 687 -3.76 -1.72 -21.64
C ALA A 687 -3.63 -0.26 -22.13
N ALA A 688 -2.41 0.19 -22.49
CA ALA A 688 -2.16 1.53 -23.02
C ALA A 688 -2.02 1.56 -24.57
N GLY A 689 -2.14 0.40 -25.25
CA GLY A 689 -1.99 0.30 -26.69
C GLY A 689 -0.59 0.67 -27.22
N GLN A 690 0.43 0.66 -26.36
CA GLN A 690 1.81 0.99 -26.70
C GLN A 690 2.58 -0.29 -27.04
N SER A 691 3.37 -0.26 -28.13
CA SER A 691 4.27 -1.35 -28.44
C SER A 691 5.38 -1.44 -27.39
N THR A 692 5.92 -2.66 -27.16
CA THR A 692 7.05 -2.89 -26.23
C THR A 692 8.24 -2.00 -26.57
N PHE A 693 8.50 -1.75 -27.85
CA PHE A 693 9.56 -0.86 -28.32
C PHE A 693 9.30 0.61 -27.93
N MET A 694 8.05 1.10 -28.02
CA MET A 694 7.73 2.47 -27.61
C MET A 694 7.91 2.66 -26.10
N VAL A 695 7.49 1.68 -25.29
CA VAL A 695 7.71 1.70 -23.82
C VAL A 695 9.21 1.74 -23.52
N GLU A 696 10.00 0.90 -24.22
CA GLU A 696 11.44 0.87 -24.08
C GLU A 696 12.09 2.23 -24.40
N MET A 697 11.66 2.90 -25.47
CA MET A 697 12.18 4.22 -25.85
C MET A 697 11.77 5.31 -24.86
N ILE A 698 10.58 5.27 -24.30
CA ILE A 698 10.12 6.21 -23.26
C ILE A 698 10.97 6.04 -21.98
N GLU A 699 11.18 4.79 -21.52
CA GLU A 699 12.01 4.51 -20.35
C GLU A 699 13.45 4.95 -20.58
N SER A 700 14.02 4.65 -21.76
CA SER A 700 15.39 5.07 -22.14
C SER A 700 15.50 6.60 -22.19
N ALA A 701 14.53 7.30 -22.77
CA ALA A 701 14.50 8.76 -22.79
C ALA A 701 14.41 9.35 -21.38
N HIS A 702 13.60 8.75 -20.49
CA HIS A 702 13.50 9.16 -19.09
C HIS A 702 14.87 9.04 -18.38
N ILE A 703 15.55 7.91 -18.55
CA ILE A 703 16.90 7.68 -18.00
C ILE A 703 17.87 8.74 -18.48
N LEU A 704 17.98 8.94 -19.80
CA LEU A 704 18.94 9.87 -20.40
C LEU A 704 18.72 11.33 -20.00
N ASN A 705 17.48 11.73 -19.78
CA ASN A 705 17.12 13.09 -19.37
C ASN A 705 17.20 13.32 -17.85
N SER A 706 17.19 12.25 -17.03
CA SER A 706 17.11 12.35 -15.59
C SER A 706 18.37 11.92 -14.85
N ALA A 707 19.23 11.12 -15.46
CA ALA A 707 20.45 10.62 -14.85
C ALA A 707 21.51 11.73 -14.67
N THR A 708 22.41 11.52 -13.73
CA THR A 708 23.57 12.38 -13.41
C THR A 708 24.87 11.57 -13.50
N ALA A 709 26.02 12.22 -13.41
CA ALA A 709 27.31 11.53 -13.35
C ALA A 709 27.45 10.61 -12.11
N ARG A 710 26.65 10.82 -11.04
CA ARG A 710 26.63 9.98 -9.83
C ARG A 710 25.61 8.83 -9.90
N SER A 711 24.86 8.73 -10.96
CA SER A 711 23.84 7.69 -11.12
C SER A 711 24.44 6.32 -11.44
N LEU A 712 23.71 5.26 -11.11
CA LEU A 712 23.94 3.88 -11.56
C LEU A 712 22.85 3.50 -12.54
N ILE A 713 23.23 3.16 -13.76
CA ILE A 713 22.31 2.81 -14.85
C ILE A 713 22.48 1.33 -15.21
N LEU A 714 21.38 0.61 -15.27
CA LEU A 714 21.31 -0.80 -15.65
C LEU A 714 20.46 -0.95 -16.90
N LEU A 715 21.07 -1.27 -18.02
CA LEU A 715 20.39 -1.48 -19.29
C LEU A 715 20.50 -2.95 -19.70
N ASP A 716 19.38 -3.58 -19.93
CA ASP A 716 19.31 -4.98 -20.34
C ASP A 716 18.57 -5.09 -21.68
N GLU A 717 19.32 -5.47 -22.71
CA GLU A 717 18.80 -5.82 -24.03
C GLU A 717 18.04 -4.69 -24.75
N ILE A 718 18.61 -3.49 -24.79
CA ILE A 718 18.06 -2.35 -25.51
C ILE A 718 18.08 -2.60 -27.03
N GLY A 719 16.98 -2.26 -27.74
CA GLY A 719 16.85 -2.31 -29.19
C GLY A 719 16.23 -3.60 -29.74
N ARG A 720 15.73 -4.50 -28.89
CA ARG A 720 15.13 -5.78 -29.35
C ARG A 720 13.77 -5.64 -30.06
N GLY A 721 13.03 -4.58 -29.80
CA GLY A 721 11.67 -4.38 -30.31
C GLY A 721 11.56 -3.90 -31.76
N THR A 722 12.68 -3.77 -32.50
CA THR A 722 12.76 -3.24 -33.87
C THR A 722 13.71 -4.06 -34.75
N SER A 723 14.02 -3.59 -35.98
CA SER A 723 14.98 -4.25 -36.85
C SER A 723 16.38 -4.29 -36.22
N THR A 724 17.17 -5.32 -36.53
CA THR A 724 18.48 -5.55 -35.88
C THR A 724 19.38 -4.34 -36.01
N TYR A 725 19.47 -3.72 -37.21
CA TYR A 725 20.36 -2.58 -37.44
C TYR A 725 19.86 -1.29 -36.78
N ASP A 726 18.55 -1.03 -36.76
CA ASP A 726 17.98 0.11 -36.03
C ASP A 726 18.19 -0.04 -34.51
N GLY A 727 17.92 -1.24 -33.98
CA GLY A 727 18.14 -1.55 -32.58
C GLY A 727 19.60 -1.39 -32.15
N LEU A 728 20.53 -1.94 -32.92
CA LEU A 728 21.97 -1.77 -32.71
C LEU A 728 22.38 -0.29 -32.76
N SER A 729 21.93 0.47 -33.76
CA SER A 729 22.25 1.89 -33.91
C SER A 729 21.82 2.72 -32.72
N ILE A 730 20.61 2.45 -32.22
CA ILE A 730 20.05 3.12 -31.03
C ILE A 730 20.84 2.74 -29.78
N ALA A 731 21.08 1.44 -29.56
CA ALA A 731 21.85 0.94 -28.41
C ALA A 731 23.27 1.51 -28.39
N TRP A 732 23.92 1.59 -29.54
CA TRP A 732 25.25 2.18 -29.71
C TRP A 732 25.27 3.67 -29.35
N ALA A 733 24.33 4.45 -29.91
CA ALA A 733 24.22 5.88 -29.65
C ALA A 733 23.91 6.18 -28.15
N ILE A 734 23.05 5.37 -27.52
CA ILE A 734 22.77 5.46 -26.08
C ILE A 734 24.06 5.21 -25.26
N ALA A 735 24.83 4.15 -25.59
CA ALA A 735 26.06 3.84 -24.90
C ALA A 735 27.10 4.95 -25.01
N GLU A 736 27.26 5.54 -26.20
CA GLU A 736 28.14 6.69 -26.42
C GLU A 736 27.71 7.93 -25.64
N HIS A 737 26.42 8.23 -25.64
CA HIS A 737 25.88 9.37 -24.92
C HIS A 737 26.09 9.25 -23.40
N ILE A 738 25.82 8.08 -22.83
CA ILE A 738 26.02 7.82 -21.40
C ILE A 738 27.52 7.88 -21.03
N GLN A 739 28.38 7.37 -21.87
CA GLN A 739 29.81 7.32 -21.62
C GLN A 739 30.46 8.70 -21.66
N ASP A 740 30.00 9.61 -22.53
CA ASP A 740 30.62 10.93 -22.69
C ASP A 740 30.40 11.82 -21.46
N ARG A 741 31.51 12.20 -20.80
CA ARG A 741 31.51 13.09 -19.62
C ARG A 741 30.89 14.47 -19.89
N ARG A 742 30.87 14.91 -21.14
CA ARG A 742 30.27 16.21 -21.54
C ARG A 742 28.77 16.13 -21.56
N HIS A 743 28.22 14.94 -21.70
CA HIS A 743 26.78 14.69 -21.67
C HIS A 743 26.33 14.13 -20.30
N LEU A 744 26.80 12.94 -19.92
CA LEU A 744 26.36 12.28 -18.72
C LEU A 744 27.47 11.73 -17.83
N GLY A 745 28.29 10.80 -18.34
CA GLY A 745 29.43 10.22 -17.63
C GLY A 745 29.04 9.29 -16.47
N ALA A 746 27.85 8.66 -16.50
CA ALA A 746 27.32 7.82 -15.44
C ALA A 746 27.91 6.41 -15.42
N ARG A 747 27.95 5.79 -14.23
CA ARG A 747 28.32 4.39 -14.03
C ARG A 747 27.25 3.48 -14.60
N THR A 748 27.62 2.61 -15.56
CA THR A 748 26.63 1.87 -16.33
C THR A 748 27.00 0.41 -16.52
N LEU A 749 26.03 -0.49 -16.31
CA LEU A 749 26.09 -1.89 -16.77
C LEU A 749 25.11 -2.06 -17.91
N PHE A 750 25.64 -2.43 -19.07
CA PHE A 750 24.90 -2.58 -20.32
C PHE A 750 24.95 -4.03 -20.83
N ALA A 751 23.95 -4.81 -20.52
CA ALA A 751 23.83 -6.17 -21.05
C ALA A 751 23.21 -6.13 -22.46
N THR A 752 23.81 -6.83 -23.38
CA THR A 752 23.39 -6.83 -24.79
C THR A 752 23.67 -8.16 -25.50
N HIS A 753 22.94 -8.42 -26.59
CA HIS A 753 23.21 -9.49 -27.54
C HIS A 753 23.95 -9.00 -28.78
N TYR A 754 24.08 -7.69 -28.94
CA TYR A 754 24.83 -7.11 -30.08
C TYR A 754 26.33 -7.25 -29.80
N HIS A 755 26.95 -8.25 -30.41
CA HIS A 755 28.40 -8.48 -30.29
C HIS A 755 29.20 -7.31 -30.85
N GLU A 756 28.67 -6.62 -31.84
CA GLU A 756 29.28 -5.44 -32.49
C GLU A 756 29.57 -4.33 -31.47
N MET A 757 28.75 -4.20 -30.42
CA MET A 757 28.97 -3.20 -29.37
C MET A 757 30.29 -3.39 -28.61
N THR A 758 30.87 -4.58 -28.63
CA THR A 758 32.19 -4.82 -28.00
C THR A 758 33.30 -3.99 -28.63
N GLN A 759 33.11 -3.50 -29.87
CA GLN A 759 34.07 -2.62 -30.53
C GLN A 759 34.20 -1.25 -29.84
N LEU A 760 33.16 -0.83 -29.06
CA LEU A 760 33.17 0.44 -28.34
C LEU A 760 34.32 0.54 -27.33
N GLU A 761 34.80 -0.56 -26.73
CA GLU A 761 35.97 -0.57 -25.85
C GLU A 761 37.23 -0.03 -26.54
N ARG A 762 37.39 -0.31 -27.83
CA ARG A 762 38.55 0.16 -28.65
C ARG A 762 38.38 1.61 -29.12
N LEU A 763 37.14 2.06 -29.26
CA LEU A 763 36.78 3.36 -29.82
C LEU A 763 36.63 4.46 -28.77
N ARG A 764 36.31 4.08 -27.52
CA ARG A 764 35.97 5.03 -26.45
C ARG A 764 36.66 4.64 -25.13
N GLU A 765 37.30 5.61 -24.50
CA GLU A 765 37.87 5.43 -23.15
C GLU A 765 36.76 5.27 -22.10
N GLY A 766 37.01 4.47 -21.07
CA GLY A 766 36.05 4.23 -19.99
C GLY A 766 34.96 3.21 -20.30
N ILE A 767 35.01 2.53 -21.43
CA ILE A 767 34.20 1.35 -21.77
C ILE A 767 35.06 0.08 -21.60
N ARG A 768 34.44 -0.94 -20.98
CA ARG A 768 35.06 -2.27 -20.83
C ARG A 768 34.09 -3.37 -21.19
N ASN A 769 34.63 -4.41 -21.85
CA ASN A 769 33.86 -5.59 -22.20
C ASN A 769 34.00 -6.68 -21.15
N TYR A 770 32.88 -7.28 -20.81
CA TYR A 770 32.80 -8.47 -19.98
C TYR A 770 31.84 -9.47 -20.61
N CYS A 771 32.02 -10.75 -20.31
CA CYS A 771 31.14 -11.78 -20.77
C CYS A 771 30.85 -12.82 -19.67
N VAL A 772 29.76 -13.55 -19.85
CA VAL A 772 29.45 -14.71 -18.99
C VAL A 772 30.31 -15.88 -19.46
N ALA A 773 31.13 -16.44 -18.56
CA ALA A 773 31.98 -17.57 -18.86
C ALA A 773 31.13 -18.81 -19.21
N VAL A 774 31.52 -19.48 -20.29
CA VAL A 774 30.89 -20.67 -20.83
C VAL A 774 31.95 -21.75 -20.94
N GLN A 775 31.59 -22.98 -20.60
CA GLN A 775 32.42 -24.16 -20.78
C GLN A 775 31.76 -25.10 -21.77
N GLU A 776 32.45 -25.43 -22.86
CA GLU A 776 32.04 -26.47 -23.81
C GLU A 776 32.59 -27.82 -23.34
N ARG A 777 31.75 -28.79 -23.15
CA ARG A 777 32.14 -30.14 -22.77
C ARG A 777 31.31 -31.18 -23.56
N ASP A 778 32.01 -32.02 -24.31
CA ASP A 778 31.42 -33.13 -25.10
C ASP A 778 30.29 -32.68 -26.07
N GLY A 779 30.36 -31.46 -26.61
CA GLY A 779 29.36 -30.85 -27.49
C GLY A 779 28.15 -30.25 -26.79
N ASP A 780 28.15 -30.25 -25.47
CA ASP A 780 27.19 -29.54 -24.65
C ASP A 780 27.79 -28.29 -24.02
N VAL A 781 26.97 -27.25 -23.79
CA VAL A 781 27.39 -25.95 -23.26
C VAL A 781 26.91 -25.84 -21.81
N VAL A 782 27.84 -25.60 -20.90
CA VAL A 782 27.60 -25.34 -19.49
C VAL A 782 27.83 -23.86 -19.19
N PHE A 783 26.79 -23.17 -18.75
CA PHE A 783 26.90 -21.76 -18.31
C PHE A 783 27.47 -21.71 -16.90
N LEU A 784 28.67 -21.19 -16.75
CA LEU A 784 29.36 -21.11 -15.45
C LEU A 784 28.81 -20.00 -14.57
N ARG A 785 27.95 -19.11 -15.11
CA ARG A 785 27.37 -17.93 -14.41
C ARG A 785 28.42 -17.01 -13.78
N LYS A 786 29.69 -17.11 -14.22
CA LYS A 786 30.79 -16.25 -13.78
C LYS A 786 31.07 -15.18 -14.84
N ILE A 787 31.13 -13.93 -14.39
CA ILE A 787 31.45 -12.78 -15.24
C ILE A 787 32.95 -12.65 -15.30
N VAL A 788 33.50 -12.55 -16.52
CA VAL A 788 34.94 -12.45 -16.80
C VAL A 788 35.23 -11.31 -17.78
N PRO A 789 36.40 -10.67 -17.72
CA PRO A 789 36.81 -9.67 -18.71
C PRO A 789 36.88 -10.25 -20.13
N GLY A 790 36.49 -9.45 -21.12
CA GLY A 790 36.48 -9.81 -22.53
C GLY A 790 35.08 -9.89 -23.14
N GLY A 791 35.00 -9.97 -24.47
CA GLY A 791 33.76 -10.15 -25.22
C GLY A 791 33.46 -11.63 -25.46
N ALA A 792 32.20 -12.02 -25.61
CA ALA A 792 31.84 -13.36 -26.08
C ALA A 792 31.95 -13.39 -27.62
N ASP A 793 32.68 -14.36 -28.13
CA ASP A 793 32.92 -14.46 -29.58
C ASP A 793 31.83 -15.19 -30.35
N ARG A 794 30.87 -15.85 -29.64
CA ARG A 794 29.81 -16.66 -30.25
C ARG A 794 28.46 -16.47 -29.56
N SER A 795 27.38 -16.58 -30.33
CA SER A 795 26.02 -16.68 -29.81
C SER A 795 25.70 -18.15 -29.50
N TYR A 796 25.12 -18.42 -28.31
CA TYR A 796 24.74 -19.75 -27.88
C TYR A 796 23.22 -19.99 -27.94
N GLY A 797 22.48 -19.19 -28.74
CA GLY A 797 21.04 -19.26 -28.84
C GLY A 797 20.50 -20.62 -29.22
N ILE A 798 21.16 -21.32 -30.16
CA ILE A 798 20.78 -22.67 -30.61
C ILE A 798 20.95 -23.70 -29.49
N HIS A 799 21.99 -23.57 -28.64
CA HIS A 799 22.21 -24.43 -27.48
C HIS A 799 21.10 -24.21 -26.42
N VAL A 800 20.71 -22.97 -26.20
CA VAL A 800 19.56 -22.67 -25.31
C VAL A 800 18.27 -23.27 -25.84
N ALA A 801 18.05 -23.22 -27.16
CA ALA A 801 16.91 -23.87 -27.81
C ALA A 801 16.92 -25.39 -27.64
N LYS A 802 18.11 -26.03 -27.71
CA LYS A 802 18.30 -27.47 -27.43
C LYS A 802 17.92 -27.80 -25.96
N LEU A 803 18.41 -26.99 -25.01
CA LEU A 803 18.08 -27.15 -23.59
C LEU A 803 16.58 -26.94 -23.30
N ALA A 804 15.92 -26.07 -24.05
CA ALA A 804 14.47 -25.85 -23.95
C ALA A 804 13.63 -26.99 -24.57
N GLY A 805 14.26 -28.00 -25.18
CA GLY A 805 13.58 -29.19 -25.70
C GLY A 805 13.07 -29.03 -27.13
N LEU A 806 13.60 -28.08 -27.94
CA LEU A 806 13.25 -28.03 -29.37
C LEU A 806 13.65 -29.35 -30.08
N PRO A 807 12.86 -29.81 -31.09
CA PRO A 807 13.16 -31.06 -31.79
C PRO A 807 14.56 -31.05 -32.39
N PRO A 808 15.32 -32.19 -32.33
CA PRO A 808 16.70 -32.27 -32.85
C PRO A 808 16.85 -31.89 -34.32
N THR A 809 15.85 -32.16 -35.14
CA THR A 809 15.81 -31.78 -36.56
C THR A 809 15.75 -30.29 -36.77
N VAL A 810 15.03 -29.54 -35.92
CA VAL A 810 14.99 -28.06 -35.94
C VAL A 810 16.35 -27.50 -35.48
N ILE A 811 16.98 -28.08 -34.46
CA ILE A 811 18.30 -27.67 -33.96
C ILE A 811 19.37 -27.88 -35.03
N ALA A 812 19.39 -29.05 -35.67
CA ALA A 812 20.35 -29.35 -36.73
C ALA A 812 20.21 -28.38 -37.93
N ARG A 813 18.95 -28.07 -38.31
CA ARG A 813 18.71 -27.09 -39.39
C ARG A 813 19.12 -25.67 -38.98
N ALA A 814 18.84 -25.25 -37.76
CA ALA A 814 19.25 -23.94 -37.26
C ALA A 814 20.77 -23.77 -37.26
N GLN A 815 21.51 -24.83 -36.90
CA GLN A 815 23.00 -24.83 -36.99
C GLN A 815 23.49 -24.64 -38.42
N GLN A 816 22.89 -25.34 -39.39
CA GLN A 816 23.22 -25.18 -40.79
C GLN A 816 22.95 -23.79 -41.32
N VAL A 817 21.79 -23.19 -40.96
CA VAL A 817 21.44 -21.81 -41.35
C VAL A 817 22.39 -20.81 -40.73
N LEU A 818 22.74 -20.96 -39.44
CA LEU A 818 23.68 -20.07 -38.75
C LEU A 818 25.05 -20.09 -39.43
N ALA A 819 25.57 -21.30 -39.75
CA ALA A 819 26.86 -21.45 -40.45
C ALA A 819 26.86 -20.80 -41.85
N GLN A 820 25.71 -20.78 -42.53
CA GLN A 820 25.57 -20.08 -43.82
C GLN A 820 25.52 -18.55 -43.66
N LEU A 821 24.86 -18.05 -42.60
CA LEU A 821 24.76 -16.62 -42.33
C LEU A 821 26.07 -16.01 -41.82
N GLU A 822 26.92 -16.78 -41.16
CA GLU A 822 28.24 -16.34 -40.67
C GLU A 822 29.32 -16.29 -41.77
N GLN A 823 29.05 -16.80 -42.98
CA GLN A 823 29.95 -16.67 -44.12
C GLN A 823 29.67 -15.40 -44.94
N PRO A 824 30.63 -14.52 -45.20
CA PRO A 824 30.36 -13.16 -45.74
C PRO A 824 29.77 -13.12 -47.16
N ASP A 825 29.64 -14.23 -47.91
CA ASP A 825 29.26 -14.22 -49.31
C ASP A 825 28.36 -15.40 -49.77
N THR A 826 27.53 -15.97 -48.91
CA THR A 826 26.69 -17.12 -49.32
C THR A 826 25.21 -16.85 -49.20
N THR A 827 24.51 -16.88 -50.34
CA THR A 827 23.07 -17.07 -50.46
C THR A 827 22.66 -18.41 -49.79
N ILE A 828 21.65 -18.41 -48.98
CA ILE A 828 21.10 -19.58 -48.26
C ILE A 828 20.64 -20.63 -49.31
N GLU A 829 21.37 -21.73 -49.50
CA GLU A 829 20.93 -22.85 -50.33
C GLU A 829 19.73 -23.55 -49.70
N GLY A 830 18.61 -23.50 -50.40
CA GLY A 830 17.39 -24.25 -50.00
C GLY A 830 16.15 -23.45 -49.74
N ALA A 831 16.13 -22.15 -49.86
CA ALA A 831 14.89 -21.41 -50.13
C ALA A 831 14.72 -21.26 -51.63
N PRO A 832 13.55 -21.48 -52.23
CA PRO A 832 13.34 -21.18 -53.64
C PRO A 832 13.28 -19.65 -53.81
N ILE A 833 14.49 -19.05 -53.81
CA ILE A 833 14.63 -17.69 -54.33
C ILE A 833 14.89 -17.88 -55.82
N SER A 834 13.83 -17.71 -56.63
CA SER A 834 13.96 -17.61 -58.06
C SER A 834 15.03 -16.57 -58.39
N SER A 835 16.15 -17.09 -58.91
CA SER A 835 17.24 -16.27 -59.45
C SER A 835 16.71 -15.24 -60.44
N GLY A 836 17.09 -14.00 -60.21
CA GLY A 836 17.21 -13.01 -61.25
C GLY A 836 15.93 -12.50 -61.89
N LYS A 837 15.48 -11.47 -61.31
CA LYS A 837 15.00 -10.18 -61.87
C LYS A 837 14.88 -9.28 -60.66
N GLU A 838 15.46 -8.08 -60.71
CA GLU A 838 15.01 -6.99 -59.85
C GLU A 838 13.51 -7.15 -59.61
N PRO A 839 13.02 -7.19 -58.35
CA PRO A 839 11.59 -7.16 -58.17
C PRO A 839 11.14 -5.92 -58.96
N PRO A 840 10.17 -6.04 -59.88
CA PRO A 840 9.62 -4.86 -60.51
C PRO A 840 9.30 -3.96 -59.32
N ARG A 841 9.86 -2.73 -59.30
CA ARG A 841 9.40 -1.67 -58.44
C ARG A 841 7.88 -1.87 -58.39
N ALA A 842 7.37 -2.30 -57.24
CA ALA A 842 5.93 -2.35 -57.07
C ALA A 842 5.49 -0.93 -57.39
N SER A 843 4.92 -0.78 -58.59
CA SER A 843 4.20 0.43 -58.94
C SER A 843 3.19 0.58 -57.81
N LEU A 844 3.34 1.63 -57.05
CA LEU A 844 2.31 2.07 -56.12
C LEU A 844 0.98 1.88 -56.88
N PRO A 845 0.02 1.11 -56.33
CA PRO A 845 -1.27 0.94 -57.00
C PRO A 845 -1.74 2.34 -57.38
N GLN A 846 -1.94 2.57 -58.67
CA GLN A 846 -2.44 3.88 -59.14
C GLN A 846 -3.73 4.14 -58.36
N PRO A 847 -3.87 5.29 -57.73
CA PRO A 847 -5.05 5.60 -56.99
C PRO A 847 -6.27 5.36 -57.87
N HIS A 848 -7.23 4.59 -57.39
CA HIS A 848 -8.44 4.27 -58.09
C HIS A 848 -9.03 5.56 -58.66
N PRO A 849 -9.44 5.61 -59.96
CA PRO A 849 -9.90 6.84 -60.62
C PRO A 849 -10.97 7.63 -59.84
N ILE A 850 -11.73 6.97 -59.02
CA ILE A 850 -12.71 7.56 -58.11
C ILE A 850 -12.08 8.50 -57.05
N ILE A 851 -10.82 8.30 -56.64
CA ILE A 851 -10.13 9.17 -55.68
C ILE A 851 -9.87 10.56 -56.27
N GLU A 852 -9.54 10.62 -57.53
CA GLU A 852 -9.37 11.90 -58.24
C GLU A 852 -10.73 12.61 -58.43
N GLU A 853 -11.77 11.87 -58.71
CA GLU A 853 -13.13 12.40 -58.85
C GLU A 853 -13.67 12.95 -57.53
N VAL A 854 -13.38 12.27 -56.40
CA VAL A 854 -13.76 12.73 -55.03
C VAL A 854 -13.01 14.02 -54.69
N LYS A 855 -11.73 14.15 -55.05
CA LYS A 855 -10.96 15.39 -54.81
C LYS A 855 -11.47 16.61 -55.56
N GLN A 856 -12.16 16.42 -56.69
CA GLN A 856 -12.71 17.48 -57.51
C GLN A 856 -14.14 17.88 -57.16
N ILE A 857 -14.77 17.23 -56.16
CA ILE A 857 -16.12 17.57 -55.71
C ILE A 857 -16.05 18.82 -54.83
N ASP A 858 -16.70 19.89 -55.29
CA ASP A 858 -16.90 21.11 -54.50
C ASP A 858 -18.14 20.96 -53.60
N LEU A 859 -17.94 20.56 -52.37
CA LEU A 859 -19.00 20.33 -51.39
C LEU A 859 -19.81 21.60 -51.04
N PHE A 860 -19.24 22.80 -51.25
CA PHE A 860 -19.89 24.05 -50.90
C PHE A 860 -20.85 24.56 -51.99
N SER A 861 -20.77 24.00 -53.20
CA SER A 861 -21.66 24.35 -54.31
C SER A 861 -22.80 23.37 -54.50
N MET A 862 -22.89 22.28 -53.70
CA MET A 862 -23.87 21.21 -53.85
C MET A 862 -24.99 21.26 -52.83
N THR A 863 -26.21 20.89 -53.18
CA THR A 863 -27.26 20.66 -52.21
C THR A 863 -27.05 19.33 -51.46
N PRO A 864 -27.60 19.13 -50.24
CA PRO A 864 -27.48 17.86 -49.51
C PRO A 864 -28.00 16.64 -50.28
N LEU A 865 -29.01 16.86 -51.15
CA LEU A 865 -29.58 15.80 -51.99
C LEU A 865 -28.63 15.41 -53.13
N ASP A 866 -27.99 16.38 -53.75
CA ASP A 866 -26.99 16.15 -54.82
C ASP A 866 -25.74 15.45 -54.23
N ALA A 867 -25.30 15.79 -53.01
CA ALA A 867 -24.22 15.13 -52.34
C ALA A 867 -24.52 13.65 -52.03
N LEU A 868 -25.75 13.34 -51.59
CA LEU A 868 -26.20 11.96 -51.34
C LEU A 868 -26.29 11.16 -52.64
N ASN A 869 -26.82 11.74 -53.72
CA ASN A 869 -26.90 11.08 -55.00
C ASN A 869 -25.50 10.81 -55.57
N ARG A 870 -24.55 11.74 -55.44
CA ARG A 870 -23.18 11.58 -55.88
C ARG A 870 -22.43 10.52 -55.11
N LEU A 871 -22.63 10.44 -53.78
CA LEU A 871 -22.09 9.38 -52.92
C LEU A 871 -22.67 8.00 -53.31
N ALA A 872 -23.95 7.89 -53.56
CA ALA A 872 -24.59 6.64 -53.97
C ALA A 872 -24.08 6.16 -55.34
N ASP A 873 -23.79 7.10 -56.29
CA ASP A 873 -23.18 6.78 -57.57
C ASP A 873 -21.74 6.30 -57.43
N LEU A 874 -20.93 6.96 -56.61
CA LEU A 874 -19.56 6.56 -56.32
C LEU A 874 -19.51 5.17 -55.65
N GLN A 875 -20.42 4.89 -54.72
CA GLN A 875 -20.56 3.60 -54.05
C GLN A 875 -20.91 2.47 -55.03
N ARG A 876 -21.81 2.70 -55.94
CA ARG A 876 -22.17 1.71 -57.00
C ARG A 876 -20.99 1.41 -57.92
N ARG A 877 -20.14 2.37 -58.19
CA ARG A 877 -18.98 2.23 -59.09
C ARG A 877 -17.76 1.59 -58.41
N ILE A 878 -17.71 1.56 -57.12
CA ILE A 878 -16.65 0.84 -56.34
C ILE A 878 -16.88 -0.70 -56.36
N GLY A 879 -18.14 -1.15 -56.61
CA GLY A 879 -18.52 -2.58 -56.57
C GLY A 879 -18.72 -3.13 -55.14
N PRO A 880 -19.45 -4.23 -54.97
CA PRO A 880 -19.63 -4.83 -53.65
C PRO A 880 -18.31 -5.39 -53.15
N THR A 881 -17.86 -4.95 -51.98
CA THR A 881 -16.86 -5.66 -51.18
C THR A 881 -17.39 -7.08 -50.94
N SER A 882 -16.69 -8.10 -51.42
CA SER A 882 -16.96 -9.50 -51.15
C SER A 882 -16.84 -9.75 -49.65
N GLN A 883 -17.95 -9.68 -48.93
CA GLN A 883 -18.16 -10.45 -47.72
C GLN A 883 -18.76 -11.77 -48.16
N ASP A 884 -17.94 -12.83 -48.11
CA ASP A 884 -18.36 -14.22 -47.92
C ASP A 884 -17.16 -15.11 -48.16
N ASP A 885 -16.49 -15.46 -47.05
CA ASP A 885 -15.75 -16.74 -46.93
C ASP A 885 -15.22 -16.87 -45.46
N HIS A 886 -16.14 -17.12 -44.55
CA HIS A 886 -15.84 -17.78 -43.28
C HIS A 886 -17.10 -18.45 -42.72
N GLU A 887 -17.53 -19.53 -43.45
CA GLU A 887 -18.27 -20.66 -42.87
C GLU A 887 -17.99 -21.89 -43.71
N LYS A 888 -16.96 -22.64 -43.27
CA LYS A 888 -16.92 -24.12 -43.22
C LYS A 888 -15.75 -24.60 -42.43
#